data_1527d8e9cdf69103076b0ff2a2c929ae
#
_entry.id   1527d8e9cdf69103076b0ff2a2c929ae
#
_cell.length_a   1.000
_cell.length_b   1.000
_cell.length_c   1.000
_cell.angle_alpha   90.00
_cell.angle_beta   90.00
_cell.angle_gamma   90.00
#
_symmetry.space_group_name_H-M   'P 1'
#
loop_
_entity.id
_entity.type
_entity.pdbx_description
1 polymer ?
#
loop_
_entity_poly.entity_id
_entity_poly.type
_entity_poly.pdbx_seq_one_letter_code
_entity_poly.pdbx_strand_id
1 'polypeptide(L)'
;MTGPQSDIHDSATVPLKTVLLGGDLPGLEMSALRAQQIDAVRGRTIIQLLSILVGGVAIGLDNLNRQPLWMVGGYVAAVALVCGLRFFMRESRRNAWIYGAQGGTKREIALGLVTALVLTAPLLFFAWSGDRDATENAWIILAGMMAVYGFATLEVPILYAAVMPAVGVISALALTLVGNPTGAIAVLAFTFIGLGAIIKHGHDFIRYELVGRRAEEQTETVSLLLREFEDAGSDWLWQVDANRRITKASPRFAHAVGRDPSELEGLSILQLLAGEHWSTGKFPPALHDLANRLNRKESFASLLVPVALDERTRWWELSASPSYDSSGVFIGFRGVGSDVTEQRASADRIAHLARFDALTGLPNRLYLNETLAGALEQAAAWRRRCAFIMIDLDRFKAVNDTLGHPIGDRLLAQVAARMKQFGTESVIAGRLGGDEFGVVLREIDGVDTVERLGQRIIDVVSRPYEIDQHTLYVGASLGYAVGPRDGATVEALTRNADLALYRSKDQGGGVINSYEPTLHDQARERREIEIELRSALGRDEFMVHYQPVVHSDGRVDGFEALLRWNSKKLGPVSPVKFIPVAEDTRLIGPIGEWVLQTACHEAARWPSNTKVAVNVSAEQLSSPGFVASVMKALAHSGIAPNRLELEVTESVFLREVSGAMATLDQVRALGVKLVLDDFGTGYSSLGYLRMGQFSTIKVDRSFVQGALKGARESIAIVRAVVALADSLEMSTTAEGVENQEEADAIVALGCKKLQGYHFGRPMSAEDAFAIFDGGARRIAVGG
;
A
#
# COMPACT_ATOMS: atom_id res chain seq x y z
N MET A 1 -4.36 1.10 38.24
CA MET A 1 -4.67 2.49 37.90
C MET A 1 -5.99 2.85 38.54
N THR A 2 -5.93 3.67 39.53
CA THR A 2 -7.05 4.17 40.35
C THR A 2 -7.86 5.14 39.48
N GLY A 3 -9.11 4.78 39.16
CA GLY A 3 -10.05 5.66 38.50
C GLY A 3 -10.53 6.78 39.45
N PRO A 4 -10.92 7.95 38.93
CA PRO A 4 -11.38 9.05 39.74
C PRO A 4 -12.82 8.79 40.23
N GLN A 5 -12.96 8.26 41.46
CA GLN A 5 -14.18 8.30 42.22
C GLN A 5 -14.19 9.56 43.10
N SER A 6 -14.23 10.73 42.53
CA SER A 6 -14.43 11.95 43.31
C SER A 6 -14.82 13.10 42.37
N ASP A 7 -16.08 13.17 41.92
CA ASP A 7 -16.68 14.43 41.47
C ASP A 7 -18.23 14.33 41.30
N ILE A 8 -18.89 13.51 42.15
CA ILE A 8 -20.37 13.44 42.17
C ILE A 8 -20.96 14.56 43.06
N HIS A 9 -20.15 15.42 43.66
CA HIS A 9 -20.58 16.46 44.58
C HIS A 9 -20.39 17.91 44.09
N ASP A 10 -20.17 18.12 42.81
CA ASP A 10 -20.28 19.48 42.31
C ASP A 10 -21.76 19.79 42.00
N SER A 11 -22.43 20.27 43.08
CA SER A 11 -23.78 20.83 43.02
C SER A 11 -23.75 21.99 42.01
N ALA A 12 -24.25 21.77 40.82
CA ALA A 12 -24.54 22.85 39.89
C ALA A 12 -25.52 23.78 40.57
N THR A 13 -25.01 24.82 41.25
CA THR A 13 -25.81 25.89 41.86
C THR A 13 -26.52 26.60 40.73
N VAL A 14 -27.84 26.36 40.62
CA VAL A 14 -28.68 27.06 39.63
C VAL A 14 -28.67 28.55 40.00
N PRO A 15 -28.17 29.45 39.16
CA PRO A 15 -28.07 30.86 39.49
C PRO A 15 -29.46 31.45 39.76
N LEU A 16 -29.59 32.33 40.79
CA LEU A 16 -30.85 33.01 41.09
C LEU A 16 -31.48 33.73 39.86
N LYS A 17 -30.61 34.24 39.00
CA LYS A 17 -31.03 34.85 37.72
C LYS A 17 -31.74 33.85 36.83
N THR A 18 -31.30 32.60 36.79
CA THR A 18 -31.93 31.53 35.99
C THR A 18 -33.26 31.10 36.60
N VAL A 19 -33.38 31.05 37.93
CA VAL A 19 -34.65 30.75 38.62
C VAL A 19 -35.69 31.83 38.37
N LEU A 20 -35.32 33.11 38.43
CA LEU A 20 -36.22 34.24 38.29
C LEU A 20 -36.42 34.67 36.82
N LEU A 21 -35.32 34.80 36.04
CA LEU A 21 -35.35 35.36 34.67
C LEU A 21 -35.18 34.35 33.59
N GLY A 22 -34.70 33.10 33.92
CA GLY A 22 -34.49 31.99 33.03
C GLY A 22 -33.39 32.25 32.02
N GLY A 23 -32.20 32.41 32.47
CA GLY A 23 -31.00 32.34 31.61
C GLY A 23 -30.78 30.89 31.19
N ASP A 24 -30.22 30.72 29.96
CA ASP A 24 -29.89 29.38 29.44
C ASP A 24 -28.87 28.70 30.32
N LEU A 25 -29.13 27.41 30.61
CA LEU A 25 -28.18 26.52 31.25
C LEU A 25 -27.57 25.60 30.20
N PRO A 26 -26.25 25.30 30.24
CA PRO A 26 -25.64 24.38 29.29
C PRO A 26 -26.36 23.01 29.30
N GLY A 27 -26.85 22.57 28.17
CA GLY A 27 -27.53 21.28 28.00
C GLY A 27 -29.04 21.26 28.32
N LEU A 28 -29.69 22.43 28.59
CA LEU A 28 -31.14 22.48 28.83
C LEU A 28 -31.80 23.53 27.95
N GLU A 29 -32.75 23.12 27.11
CA GLU A 29 -33.65 24.05 26.44
C GLU A 29 -34.64 24.63 27.46
N MET A 30 -34.28 25.78 28.07
CA MET A 30 -35.12 26.50 29.03
C MET A 30 -36.46 26.91 28.48
N SER A 31 -36.60 26.95 27.16
CA SER A 31 -37.88 27.23 26.47
C SER A 31 -38.92 26.12 26.74
N ALA A 32 -38.54 24.86 26.70
CA ALA A 32 -39.43 23.73 26.96
C ALA A 32 -39.82 23.63 28.45
N LEU A 33 -38.86 23.82 29.36
CA LEU A 33 -39.11 23.83 30.82
C LEU A 33 -40.07 24.96 31.21
N ARG A 34 -39.91 26.14 30.60
CA ARG A 34 -40.83 27.26 30.82
C ARG A 34 -42.22 27.03 30.28
N ALA A 35 -42.33 26.36 29.14
CA ALA A 35 -43.66 25.96 28.63
C ALA A 35 -44.41 25.08 29.64
N GLN A 36 -43.71 24.10 30.23
CA GLN A 36 -44.25 23.25 31.29
C GLN A 36 -44.62 24.02 32.56
N GLN A 37 -43.74 24.94 33.03
CA GLN A 37 -44.05 25.83 34.15
C GLN A 37 -45.30 26.69 33.92
N ILE A 38 -45.43 27.29 32.75
CA ILE A 38 -46.58 28.11 32.40
C ILE A 38 -47.87 27.27 32.30
N ASP A 39 -47.77 26.06 31.79
CA ASP A 39 -48.92 25.15 31.71
C ASP A 39 -49.42 24.71 33.11
N ALA A 40 -48.50 24.47 34.04
CA ALA A 40 -48.84 24.16 35.42
C ALA A 40 -49.56 25.31 36.10
N VAL A 41 -49.08 26.56 35.91
CA VAL A 41 -49.78 27.77 36.43
C VAL A 41 -51.17 27.95 35.77
N ARG A 42 -51.31 27.63 34.49
CA ARG A 42 -52.61 27.67 33.77
C ARG A 42 -53.62 26.69 34.36
N GLY A 43 -53.17 25.47 34.73
CA GLY A 43 -54.03 24.51 35.44
C GLY A 43 -54.66 25.06 36.73
N ARG A 44 -53.90 25.94 37.42
CA ARG A 44 -54.34 26.55 38.72
C ARG A 44 -55.00 27.93 38.60
N THR A 45 -55.15 28.46 37.41
CA THR A 45 -55.77 29.79 37.16
C THR A 45 -57.20 29.91 37.72
N ILE A 46 -57.97 28.80 37.73
CA ILE A 46 -59.32 28.76 38.30
C ILE A 46 -59.28 29.03 39.82
N ILE A 47 -58.29 28.43 40.52
CA ILE A 47 -58.08 28.64 41.95
C ILE A 47 -57.75 30.10 42.22
N GLN A 48 -56.92 30.73 41.41
CA GLN A 48 -56.58 32.16 41.50
C GLN A 48 -57.84 33.05 41.29
N LEU A 49 -58.60 32.77 40.24
CA LEU A 49 -59.83 33.53 39.92
C LEU A 49 -60.83 33.43 41.03
N LEU A 50 -61.06 32.21 41.54
CA LEU A 50 -61.98 32.01 42.68
C LEU A 50 -61.51 32.80 43.93
N SER A 51 -60.20 32.71 44.27
CA SER A 51 -59.65 33.48 45.40
C SER A 51 -59.83 34.99 45.25
N ILE A 52 -59.54 35.55 44.06
CA ILE A 52 -59.66 36.94 43.75
C ILE A 52 -61.13 37.39 43.88
N LEU A 53 -62.06 36.60 43.30
CA LEU A 53 -63.50 36.92 43.33
C LEU A 53 -64.05 36.83 44.73
N VAL A 54 -63.81 35.74 45.45
CA VAL A 54 -64.32 35.52 46.82
C VAL A 54 -63.75 36.58 47.78
N GLY A 55 -62.42 36.78 47.69
CA GLY A 55 -61.80 37.79 48.57
C GLY A 55 -62.24 39.22 48.26
N GLY A 56 -62.32 39.55 46.99
CA GLY A 56 -62.85 40.88 46.58
C GLY A 56 -64.29 41.11 46.96
N VAL A 57 -65.16 40.12 46.82
CA VAL A 57 -66.53 40.16 47.31
C VAL A 57 -66.63 40.28 48.83
N ALA A 58 -65.76 39.48 49.54
CA ALA A 58 -65.72 39.56 51.02
C ALA A 58 -65.33 40.96 51.55
N ILE A 59 -64.34 41.61 50.93
CA ILE A 59 -63.95 42.99 51.24
C ILE A 59 -65.12 43.93 50.95
N GLY A 60 -65.81 43.74 49.85
CA GLY A 60 -66.99 44.51 49.50
C GLY A 60 -68.12 44.34 50.53
N LEU A 61 -68.45 43.12 50.90
CA LEU A 61 -69.49 42.78 51.88
C LEU A 61 -69.24 43.34 53.30
N ASP A 62 -67.98 43.21 53.79
CA ASP A 62 -67.57 43.76 55.09
C ASP A 62 -67.81 45.31 55.15
N ASN A 63 -67.83 45.98 54.02
CA ASN A 63 -67.91 47.42 53.95
C ASN A 63 -69.30 47.96 53.49
N LEU A 64 -70.25 47.06 53.25
CA LEU A 64 -71.62 47.44 52.84
C LEU A 64 -72.32 48.44 53.76
N ASN A 65 -72.09 48.34 55.06
CA ASN A 65 -72.66 49.21 56.08
C ASN A 65 -71.86 50.50 56.38
N ARG A 66 -70.59 50.53 55.85
CA ARG A 66 -69.63 51.62 56.15
C ARG A 66 -69.45 52.59 54.98
N GLN A 67 -69.75 52.15 53.77
CA GLN A 67 -69.51 52.92 52.55
C GLN A 67 -70.73 52.99 51.66
N PRO A 68 -70.91 54.04 50.81
CA PRO A 68 -72.01 54.14 49.87
C PRO A 68 -72.05 52.92 48.90
N LEU A 69 -73.28 52.44 48.63
CA LEU A 69 -73.52 51.28 47.74
C LEU A 69 -72.85 51.40 46.38
N TRP A 70 -72.75 52.57 45.79
CA TRP A 70 -72.08 52.78 44.51
C TRP A 70 -70.54 52.56 44.56
N MET A 71 -69.92 52.88 45.69
CA MET A 71 -68.45 52.59 45.85
C MET A 71 -68.23 51.13 46.02
N VAL A 72 -69.00 50.44 46.84
CA VAL A 72 -68.86 48.98 47.03
C VAL A 72 -69.19 48.24 45.70
N GLY A 73 -70.25 48.67 45.03
CA GLY A 73 -70.64 48.13 43.72
C GLY A 73 -69.60 48.37 42.66
N GLY A 74 -68.99 49.55 42.65
CA GLY A 74 -67.86 49.89 41.72
C GLY A 74 -66.60 49.04 41.98
N TYR A 75 -66.30 48.83 43.24
CA TYR A 75 -65.16 47.95 43.58
C TYR A 75 -65.39 46.45 43.18
N VAL A 76 -66.54 45.89 43.51
CA VAL A 76 -66.90 44.53 43.14
C VAL A 76 -66.93 44.38 41.61
N ALA A 77 -67.47 45.42 40.88
CA ALA A 77 -67.44 45.42 39.42
C ALA A 77 -66.00 45.45 38.88
N ALA A 78 -65.10 46.22 39.50
CA ALA A 78 -63.68 46.24 39.11
C ALA A 78 -62.99 44.88 39.35
N VAL A 79 -63.25 44.18 40.46
CA VAL A 79 -62.76 42.82 40.75
C VAL A 79 -63.34 41.84 39.71
N ALA A 80 -64.64 41.92 39.41
CA ALA A 80 -65.28 41.07 38.41
C ALA A 80 -64.68 41.30 37.02
N LEU A 81 -64.41 42.56 36.65
CA LEU A 81 -63.76 42.92 35.39
C LEU A 81 -62.35 42.31 35.29
N VAL A 82 -61.51 42.40 36.32
CA VAL A 82 -60.17 41.79 36.39
C VAL A 82 -60.25 40.27 36.28
N CYS A 83 -61.18 39.60 36.95
CA CYS A 83 -61.47 38.23 36.86
C CYS A 83 -61.86 37.80 35.44
N GLY A 84 -62.83 38.57 34.84
CA GLY A 84 -63.28 38.35 33.46
C GLY A 84 -62.15 38.50 32.44
N LEU A 85 -61.32 39.53 32.58
CA LEU A 85 -60.19 39.78 31.73
C LEU A 85 -59.14 38.63 31.83
N ARG A 86 -58.86 38.14 33.03
CA ARG A 86 -57.98 36.98 33.28
C ARG A 86 -58.58 35.72 32.66
N PHE A 87 -59.87 35.47 32.80
CA PHE A 87 -60.55 34.31 32.24
C PHE A 87 -60.55 34.37 30.71
N PHE A 88 -60.87 35.46 30.12
CA PHE A 88 -60.88 35.69 28.67
C PHE A 88 -59.47 35.51 28.06
N MET A 89 -58.46 36.03 28.72
CA MET A 89 -57.05 35.84 28.29
C MET A 89 -56.58 34.41 28.41
N ARG A 90 -57.13 33.60 29.32
CA ARG A 90 -56.89 32.14 29.40
C ARG A 90 -57.42 31.43 28.17
N GLU A 91 -58.65 31.68 27.75
CA GLU A 91 -59.30 31.02 26.61
C GLU A 91 -58.68 31.41 25.27
N SER A 92 -58.36 32.67 25.07
CA SER A 92 -57.70 33.19 23.87
C SER A 92 -56.31 32.59 23.61
N ARG A 93 -55.68 31.97 24.58
CA ARG A 93 -54.31 31.41 24.51
C ARG A 93 -54.26 29.97 24.05
N ARG A 94 -55.40 29.29 23.88
CA ARG A 94 -55.43 27.90 23.37
C ARG A 94 -54.85 27.79 21.95
N ASN A 95 -54.77 28.93 21.23
CA ASN A 95 -54.25 29.03 19.85
C ASN A 95 -52.89 29.76 19.75
N ALA A 96 -52.27 30.19 20.87
CA ALA A 96 -51.08 31.05 20.82
C ALA A 96 -49.77 30.30 21.11
N TRP A 97 -49.49 29.23 20.37
CA TRP A 97 -48.16 28.66 20.25
C TRP A 97 -47.17 29.54 19.47
N ILE A 98 -47.59 30.76 19.10
CA ILE A 98 -46.87 31.65 18.14
C ILE A 98 -46.04 32.75 18.81
N TYR A 99 -46.22 33.00 20.09
CA TYR A 99 -45.47 34.04 20.80
C TYR A 99 -44.59 33.41 21.92
N GLY A 100 -43.24 33.44 21.73
CA GLY A 100 -42.27 32.81 22.61
C GLY A 100 -42.53 33.03 24.11
N ALA A 101 -42.06 32.09 24.93
CA ALA A 101 -42.25 31.98 26.38
C ALA A 101 -42.03 33.30 27.19
N GLN A 102 -41.18 34.20 26.72
CA GLN A 102 -40.90 35.50 27.33
C GLN A 102 -42.07 36.48 27.25
N GLY A 103 -42.85 36.46 26.17
CA GLY A 103 -44.01 37.33 26.02
C GLY A 103 -45.17 36.96 26.96
N GLY A 104 -45.34 35.68 27.24
CA GLY A 104 -46.34 35.17 28.19
C GLY A 104 -46.09 35.59 29.62
N THR A 105 -44.84 35.49 30.09
CA THR A 105 -44.43 35.86 31.46
C THR A 105 -44.63 37.37 31.74
N LYS A 106 -44.23 38.25 30.80
CA LYS A 106 -44.43 39.71 30.93
C LYS A 106 -45.88 40.10 31.04
N ARG A 107 -46.77 39.48 30.28
CA ARG A 107 -48.21 39.71 30.34
C ARG A 107 -48.81 39.25 31.67
N GLU A 108 -48.43 38.10 32.19
CA GLU A 108 -48.91 37.63 33.52
C GLU A 108 -48.45 38.53 34.64
N ILE A 109 -47.21 39.02 34.60
CA ILE A 109 -46.71 40.02 35.57
C ILE A 109 -47.56 41.30 35.49
N ALA A 110 -47.78 41.86 34.30
CA ALA A 110 -48.56 43.06 34.12
C ALA A 110 -50.00 42.89 34.66
N LEU A 111 -50.65 41.76 34.32
CA LEU A 111 -52.00 41.46 34.79
C LEU A 111 -52.04 41.19 36.33
N GLY A 112 -50.98 40.59 36.86
CA GLY A 112 -50.79 40.41 38.33
C GLY A 112 -50.69 41.74 39.05
N LEU A 113 -49.91 42.71 38.51
CA LEU A 113 -49.77 44.05 39.11
C LEU A 113 -51.08 44.85 39.05
N VAL A 114 -51.83 44.77 37.94
CA VAL A 114 -53.16 45.36 37.84
C VAL A 114 -54.12 44.76 38.89
N THR A 115 -54.09 43.44 39.04
CA THR A 115 -54.87 42.75 40.07
C THR A 115 -54.52 43.24 41.49
N ALA A 116 -53.21 43.34 41.75
CA ALA A 116 -52.69 43.81 43.05
C ALA A 116 -53.17 45.21 43.36
N LEU A 117 -53.15 46.11 42.34
CA LEU A 117 -53.64 47.49 42.50
C LEU A 117 -55.14 47.56 42.84
N VAL A 118 -55.97 46.79 42.12
CA VAL A 118 -57.37 46.69 42.35
C VAL A 118 -57.69 46.13 43.73
N LEU A 119 -57.03 45.11 44.14
CA LEU A 119 -57.26 44.46 45.47
C LEU A 119 -56.74 45.28 46.67
N THR A 120 -55.70 46.10 46.50
CA THR A 120 -55.15 46.94 47.52
C THR A 120 -55.76 48.30 47.60
N ALA A 121 -56.53 48.74 46.57
CA ALA A 121 -57.17 50.05 46.53
C ALA A 121 -58.09 50.29 47.74
N PRO A 122 -58.98 49.38 48.19
CA PRO A 122 -59.79 49.57 49.36
C PRO A 122 -58.94 49.76 50.64
N LEU A 123 -57.86 48.99 50.78
CA LEU A 123 -57.02 49.08 51.91
C LEU A 123 -56.38 50.46 52.07
N LEU A 124 -55.88 51.03 50.95
CA LEU A 124 -55.38 52.43 50.96
C LEU A 124 -56.44 53.42 51.25
N PHE A 125 -57.64 53.25 50.71
CA PHE A 125 -58.79 54.14 50.94
C PHE A 125 -59.18 54.13 52.42
N PHE A 126 -59.32 52.93 53.04
CA PHE A 126 -59.63 52.81 54.46
C PHE A 126 -58.57 53.39 55.36
N ALA A 127 -57.32 53.15 55.03
CA ALA A 127 -56.18 53.71 55.76
C ALA A 127 -56.21 55.28 55.67
N TRP A 128 -56.51 55.85 54.51
CA TRP A 128 -56.58 57.29 54.35
C TRP A 128 -57.78 57.87 55.08
N SER A 129 -58.92 57.15 55.17
CA SER A 129 -60.09 57.57 55.91
C SER A 129 -59.95 57.39 57.41
N GLY A 130 -58.87 56.73 57.89
CA GLY A 130 -58.61 56.48 59.33
C GLY A 130 -59.41 55.32 59.92
N ASP A 131 -60.14 54.54 59.10
CA ASP A 131 -60.93 53.38 59.57
C ASP A 131 -59.96 52.15 59.79
N ARG A 132 -59.58 52.02 61.07
CA ARG A 132 -58.62 50.96 61.48
C ARG A 132 -59.19 49.56 61.29
N ASP A 133 -60.48 49.34 61.72
CA ASP A 133 -61.06 48.02 61.71
C ASP A 133 -61.29 47.56 60.24
N ALA A 134 -61.73 48.43 59.35
CA ALA A 134 -61.91 48.11 57.95
C ALA A 134 -60.59 47.85 57.27
N THR A 135 -59.49 48.55 57.65
CA THR A 135 -58.17 48.36 57.16
C THR A 135 -57.61 46.98 57.60
N GLU A 136 -57.78 46.65 58.87
CA GLU A 136 -57.29 45.38 59.44
C GLU A 136 -58.05 44.13 58.83
N ASN A 137 -59.41 44.25 58.71
CA ASN A 137 -60.23 43.22 58.09
C ASN A 137 -59.83 42.97 56.62
N ALA A 138 -59.72 44.05 55.86
CA ALA A 138 -59.33 43.98 54.46
C ALA A 138 -57.94 43.34 54.30
N TRP A 139 -57.03 43.66 55.20
CA TRP A 139 -55.68 42.98 55.20
C TRP A 139 -55.79 41.54 55.48
N ILE A 140 -56.56 41.05 56.46
CA ILE A 140 -56.66 39.60 56.76
C ILE A 140 -57.19 38.84 55.53
N ILE A 141 -58.17 39.36 54.84
CA ILE A 141 -58.70 38.78 53.61
C ILE A 141 -57.62 38.77 52.54
N LEU A 142 -56.91 39.88 52.37
CA LEU A 142 -55.82 39.98 51.35
C LEU A 142 -54.69 39.08 51.67
N ALA A 143 -54.27 38.83 52.93
CA ALA A 143 -53.24 37.87 53.32
C ALA A 143 -53.59 36.43 52.93
N GLY A 144 -54.88 36.06 53.12
CA GLY A 144 -55.39 34.76 52.62
C GLY A 144 -55.27 34.62 51.08
N MET A 145 -55.60 35.69 50.40
CA MET A 145 -55.49 35.73 48.92
C MET A 145 -54.04 35.65 48.44
N MET A 146 -53.10 36.32 49.17
CA MET A 146 -51.65 36.23 48.90
C MET A 146 -51.13 34.80 49.04
N ALA A 147 -51.59 34.07 50.07
CA ALA A 147 -51.21 32.68 50.25
C ALA A 147 -51.68 31.76 49.10
N VAL A 148 -52.94 31.94 48.68
CA VAL A 148 -53.49 31.21 47.54
C VAL A 148 -52.79 31.54 46.21
N TYR A 149 -52.49 32.84 46.03
CA TYR A 149 -51.73 33.28 44.83
C TYR A 149 -50.32 32.66 44.82
N GLY A 150 -49.64 32.63 45.99
CA GLY A 150 -48.34 31.99 46.13
C GLY A 150 -48.37 30.52 45.76
N PHE A 151 -49.36 29.78 46.26
CA PHE A 151 -49.56 28.36 45.94
C PHE A 151 -49.81 28.15 44.43
N ALA A 152 -50.59 29.01 43.80
CA ALA A 152 -50.91 28.90 42.39
C ALA A 152 -49.75 29.26 41.45
N THR A 153 -48.74 30.00 41.94
CA THR A 153 -47.56 30.44 41.18
C THR A 153 -46.25 29.73 41.58
N LEU A 154 -46.31 28.65 42.36
CA LEU A 154 -45.15 27.93 42.90
C LEU A 154 -44.08 27.58 41.88
N GLU A 155 -44.50 27.16 40.69
CA GLU A 155 -43.56 26.71 39.66
C GLU A 155 -42.99 27.87 38.80
N VAL A 156 -43.56 29.08 38.89
CA VAL A 156 -43.05 30.26 38.19
C VAL A 156 -42.74 31.36 39.18
N PRO A 157 -41.63 31.32 39.89
CA PRO A 157 -41.28 32.24 40.99
C PRO A 157 -41.29 33.69 40.63
N ILE A 158 -41.01 34.04 39.39
CA ILE A 158 -41.00 35.43 38.90
C ILE A 158 -42.40 36.10 39.03
N LEU A 159 -43.49 35.33 38.88
CA LEU A 159 -44.87 35.90 38.98
C LEU A 159 -45.16 36.35 40.41
N TYR A 160 -44.74 35.54 41.40
CA TYR A 160 -44.89 35.92 42.79
C TYR A 160 -43.93 37.05 43.17
N ALA A 161 -42.66 36.96 42.75
CA ALA A 161 -41.64 37.97 43.07
C ALA A 161 -41.97 39.37 42.47
N ALA A 162 -42.71 39.42 41.37
CA ALA A 162 -43.10 40.68 40.77
C ALA A 162 -44.36 41.31 41.39
N VAL A 163 -45.29 40.51 41.92
CA VAL A 163 -46.59 40.98 42.38
C VAL A 163 -46.66 41.12 43.90
N MET A 164 -46.17 40.16 44.63
CA MET A 164 -46.36 40.13 46.12
C MET A 164 -45.60 41.20 46.91
N PRO A 165 -44.37 41.61 46.55
CA PRO A 165 -43.73 42.73 47.22
C PRO A 165 -44.52 44.03 47.13
N ALA A 166 -45.15 44.28 45.96
CA ALA A 166 -46.00 45.46 45.80
C ALA A 166 -47.21 45.42 46.70
N VAL A 167 -47.89 44.26 46.80
CA VAL A 167 -49.09 44.13 47.68
C VAL A 167 -48.64 44.27 49.17
N GLY A 168 -47.49 43.62 49.54
CA GLY A 168 -46.94 43.69 50.91
C GLY A 168 -46.57 45.09 51.33
N VAL A 169 -45.85 45.82 50.46
CA VAL A 169 -45.46 47.22 50.76
C VAL A 169 -46.66 48.14 50.89
N ILE A 170 -47.62 48.03 49.94
CA ILE A 170 -48.85 48.83 49.99
C ILE A 170 -49.62 48.51 51.30
N SER A 171 -49.74 47.24 51.64
CA SER A 171 -50.48 46.85 52.87
C SER A 171 -49.75 47.29 54.15
N ALA A 172 -48.43 47.21 54.20
CA ALA A 172 -47.64 47.67 55.32
C ALA A 172 -47.79 49.23 55.50
N LEU A 173 -47.76 49.96 54.38
CA LEU A 173 -48.00 51.41 54.43
C LEU A 173 -49.38 51.71 54.96
N ALA A 174 -50.43 51.07 54.46
CA ALA A 174 -51.81 51.26 54.91
C ALA A 174 -51.97 50.97 56.43
N LEU A 175 -51.45 49.90 56.93
CA LEU A 175 -51.48 49.53 58.38
C LEU A 175 -50.66 50.50 59.23
N THR A 176 -49.57 51.06 58.75
CA THR A 176 -48.83 52.12 59.44
C THR A 176 -49.59 53.40 59.58
N LEU A 177 -50.30 53.80 58.52
CA LEU A 177 -51.15 55.00 58.51
C LEU A 177 -52.29 54.93 59.50
N VAL A 178 -52.83 53.74 59.80
CA VAL A 178 -53.90 53.56 60.82
C VAL A 178 -53.36 53.25 62.20
N GLY A 179 -52.07 53.43 62.41
CA GLY A 179 -51.40 53.24 63.77
C GLY A 179 -51.19 51.77 64.19
N ASN A 180 -51.10 50.85 63.23
CA ASN A 180 -50.81 49.45 63.52
C ASN A 180 -49.38 49.03 62.97
N PRO A 181 -48.31 49.51 63.61
CA PRO A 181 -46.94 49.21 63.13
C PRO A 181 -46.57 47.71 63.29
N THR A 182 -47.16 47.04 64.27
CA THR A 182 -46.92 45.58 64.51
C THR A 182 -47.52 44.77 63.35
N GLY A 183 -48.70 45.15 62.86
CA GLY A 183 -49.32 44.57 61.68
C GLY A 183 -48.45 44.80 60.40
N ALA A 184 -47.94 46.04 60.27
CA ALA A 184 -47.08 46.37 59.11
C ALA A 184 -45.82 45.51 59.09
N ILE A 185 -45.15 45.29 60.26
CA ILE A 185 -43.96 44.40 60.34
C ILE A 185 -44.36 42.96 60.01
N ALA A 186 -45.49 42.49 60.53
CA ALA A 186 -45.94 41.11 60.22
C ALA A 186 -46.20 40.90 58.72
N VAL A 187 -46.77 41.87 58.02
CA VAL A 187 -47.02 41.84 56.56
C VAL A 187 -45.71 41.77 55.78
N LEU A 188 -44.74 42.61 56.14
CA LEU A 188 -43.43 42.59 55.49
C LEU A 188 -42.71 41.28 55.71
N ALA A 189 -42.75 40.77 56.96
CA ALA A 189 -42.17 39.46 57.30
C ALA A 189 -42.85 38.33 56.52
N PHE A 190 -44.18 38.30 56.45
CA PHE A 190 -44.94 37.33 55.65
C PHE A 190 -44.58 37.40 54.17
N THR A 191 -44.49 38.59 53.58
CA THR A 191 -44.09 38.80 52.21
C THR A 191 -42.69 38.30 51.94
N PHE A 192 -41.74 38.62 52.83
CA PHE A 192 -40.34 38.21 52.66
C PHE A 192 -40.13 36.68 52.82
N ILE A 193 -40.80 36.08 53.81
CA ILE A 193 -40.78 34.61 54.01
C ILE A 193 -41.39 33.91 52.80
N GLY A 194 -42.55 34.41 52.32
CA GLY A 194 -43.23 33.87 51.14
C GLY A 194 -42.35 33.93 49.89
N LEU A 195 -41.64 35.06 49.68
CA LEU A 195 -40.75 35.23 48.55
C LEU A 195 -39.56 34.22 48.62
N GLY A 196 -38.97 34.05 49.82
CA GLY A 196 -37.89 33.10 50.01
C GLY A 196 -38.35 31.65 49.79
N ALA A 197 -39.54 31.28 50.26
CA ALA A 197 -40.07 29.93 50.09
C ALA A 197 -40.33 29.58 48.62
N ILE A 198 -40.88 30.52 47.85
CA ILE A 198 -41.19 30.30 46.42
C ILE A 198 -39.93 30.27 45.55
N ILE A 199 -38.95 31.12 45.86
CA ILE A 199 -37.63 31.06 45.19
C ILE A 199 -36.96 29.74 45.46
N LYS A 200 -36.94 29.25 46.70
CA LYS A 200 -36.39 27.95 47.03
C LYS A 200 -37.12 26.82 46.32
N HIS A 201 -38.42 26.82 46.30
CA HIS A 201 -39.22 25.80 45.61
C HIS A 201 -38.92 25.80 44.09
N GLY A 202 -38.83 26.96 43.48
CA GLY A 202 -38.47 27.08 42.06
C GLY A 202 -37.07 26.54 41.76
N HIS A 203 -36.13 26.77 42.67
CA HIS A 203 -34.78 26.23 42.59
C HIS A 203 -34.79 24.69 42.67
N ASP A 204 -35.50 24.12 43.66
CA ASP A 204 -35.60 22.67 43.83
C ASP A 204 -36.31 22.00 42.67
N PHE A 205 -37.36 22.62 42.10
CA PHE A 205 -38.07 22.13 40.91
C PHE A 205 -37.14 21.99 39.72
N ILE A 206 -36.34 23.02 39.40
CA ILE A 206 -35.39 22.99 38.28
C ILE A 206 -34.34 21.92 38.49
N ARG A 207 -33.86 21.73 39.74
CA ARG A 207 -32.88 20.73 40.09
C ARG A 207 -33.39 19.30 39.89
N TYR A 208 -34.60 19.00 40.32
CA TYR A 208 -35.23 17.67 40.13
C TYR A 208 -35.41 17.33 38.67
N GLU A 209 -35.84 18.26 37.86
CA GLU A 209 -36.02 18.04 36.43
C GLU A 209 -34.67 17.79 35.70
N LEU A 210 -33.62 18.52 36.10
CA LEU A 210 -32.28 18.32 35.56
C LEU A 210 -31.72 16.93 35.88
N VAL A 211 -31.94 16.43 37.08
CA VAL A 211 -31.44 15.10 37.49
C VAL A 211 -32.21 14.00 36.74
N GLY A 212 -33.53 14.15 36.62
CA GLY A 212 -34.39 13.20 35.93
C GLY A 212 -33.96 13.02 34.44
N ARG A 213 -33.81 14.11 33.74
CA ARG A 213 -33.38 14.06 32.32
C ARG A 213 -31.99 13.47 32.11
N ARG A 214 -31.03 13.81 32.96
CA ARG A 214 -29.68 13.20 32.90
C ARG A 214 -29.70 11.70 33.08
N ALA A 215 -30.55 11.18 33.96
CA ALA A 215 -30.71 9.77 34.21
C ALA A 215 -31.36 9.05 32.98
N GLU A 216 -32.35 9.68 32.33
CA GLU A 216 -32.95 9.19 31.10
C GLU A 216 -31.98 9.19 29.93
N GLU A 217 -31.24 10.30 29.70
CA GLU A 217 -30.21 10.40 28.67
C GLU A 217 -29.10 9.37 28.85
N GLN A 218 -28.64 9.14 30.10
CA GLN A 218 -27.64 8.11 30.36
C GLN A 218 -28.17 6.71 30.07
N THR A 219 -29.41 6.42 30.39
CA THR A 219 -30.02 5.11 30.13
C THR A 219 -30.26 4.90 28.64
N GLU A 220 -30.70 5.94 27.92
CA GLU A 220 -30.88 5.92 26.47
C GLU A 220 -29.54 5.78 25.75
N THR A 221 -28.50 6.54 26.17
CA THR A 221 -27.15 6.46 25.60
C THR A 221 -26.55 5.06 25.78
N VAL A 222 -26.67 4.48 26.97
CA VAL A 222 -26.20 3.11 27.23
C VAL A 222 -26.99 2.10 26.37
N SER A 223 -28.30 2.28 26.24
CA SER A 223 -29.14 1.40 25.41
C SER A 223 -28.82 1.53 23.92
N LEU A 224 -28.53 2.75 23.44
CA LEU A 224 -28.10 3.01 22.08
C LEU A 224 -26.72 2.41 21.81
N LEU A 225 -25.75 2.62 22.71
CA LEU A 225 -24.42 2.03 22.61
C LEU A 225 -24.47 0.51 22.62
N LEU A 226 -25.32 -0.11 23.44
CA LEU A 226 -25.51 -1.57 23.44
C LEU A 226 -26.15 -2.06 22.14
N ARG A 227 -27.14 -1.33 21.61
CA ARG A 227 -27.75 -1.65 20.29
C ARG A 227 -26.76 -1.45 19.16
N GLU A 228 -26.01 -0.36 19.16
CA GLU A 228 -24.99 -0.08 18.13
C GLU A 228 -23.86 -1.12 18.20
N PHE A 229 -23.48 -1.55 19.41
CA PHE A 229 -22.55 -2.66 19.62
C PHE A 229 -23.13 -3.99 19.10
N GLU A 230 -24.43 -4.24 19.33
CA GLU A 230 -25.14 -5.40 18.78
C GLU A 230 -25.39 -5.28 17.26
N ASP A 231 -25.58 -4.09 16.68
CA ASP A 231 -25.96 -3.90 15.27
C ASP A 231 -24.78 -3.60 14.32
N ALA A 232 -23.70 -2.99 14.77
CA ALA A 232 -22.60 -2.54 13.90
C ALA A 232 -21.31 -3.36 13.97
N GLY A 233 -21.08 -4.16 15.02
CA GLY A 233 -19.84 -4.92 15.24
C GLY A 233 -19.92 -6.38 14.78
N SER A 234 -18.77 -7.05 14.63
CA SER A 234 -18.65 -8.51 14.45
C SER A 234 -18.77 -9.26 15.78
N ASP A 235 -18.89 -8.55 16.88
CA ASP A 235 -18.81 -9.10 18.24
C ASP A 235 -20.17 -9.47 18.79
N TRP A 236 -20.24 -10.50 19.63
CA TRP A 236 -21.45 -10.96 20.30
C TRP A 236 -21.26 -11.01 21.81
N LEU A 237 -22.38 -10.85 22.52
CA LEU A 237 -22.43 -11.03 23.96
C LEU A 237 -22.82 -12.47 24.32
N TRP A 238 -22.16 -13.02 25.31
CA TRP A 238 -22.49 -14.31 25.87
C TRP A 238 -22.51 -14.27 27.39
N GLN A 239 -23.35 -15.08 27.98
CA GLN A 239 -23.47 -15.19 29.44
C GLN A 239 -23.69 -16.65 29.84
N VAL A 240 -22.97 -17.05 30.89
CA VAL A 240 -23.13 -18.41 31.46
C VAL A 240 -23.37 -18.32 32.95
N ASP A 241 -24.05 -19.35 33.48
CA ASP A 241 -24.26 -19.54 34.91
C ASP A 241 -23.00 -20.06 35.65
N ALA A 242 -23.13 -20.29 36.95
CA ALA A 242 -22.04 -20.83 37.80
C ALA A 242 -21.59 -22.23 37.34
N ASN A 243 -22.44 -22.99 36.63
CA ASN A 243 -22.15 -24.30 36.05
C ASN A 243 -21.65 -24.22 34.60
N ARG A 244 -21.37 -23.03 34.08
CA ARG A 244 -20.88 -22.76 32.71
C ARG A 244 -21.90 -23.11 31.64
N ARG A 245 -23.19 -23.09 31.97
CA ARG A 245 -24.27 -23.24 31.01
C ARG A 245 -24.69 -21.85 30.52
N ILE A 246 -24.96 -21.76 29.23
CA ILE A 246 -25.37 -20.51 28.57
C ILE A 246 -26.73 -20.11 29.14
N THR A 247 -26.83 -18.93 29.75
CA THR A 247 -28.06 -18.38 30.32
C THR A 247 -28.74 -17.37 29.38
N LYS A 248 -27.98 -16.72 28.56
CA LYS A 248 -28.46 -15.79 27.54
C LYS A 248 -27.56 -15.82 26.33
N ALA A 249 -28.10 -16.14 25.18
CA ALA A 249 -27.43 -16.10 23.90
C ALA A 249 -27.92 -14.88 23.13
N SER A 250 -27.03 -13.97 22.77
CA SER A 250 -27.40 -12.89 21.85
C SER A 250 -27.73 -13.47 20.47
N PRO A 251 -28.59 -12.82 19.67
CA PRO A 251 -28.92 -13.30 18.32
C PRO A 251 -27.69 -13.53 17.46
N ARG A 252 -26.64 -12.71 17.64
CA ARG A 252 -25.36 -12.84 16.92
C ARG A 252 -24.54 -14.03 17.39
N PHE A 253 -24.50 -14.30 18.68
CA PHE A 253 -23.86 -15.51 19.19
C PHE A 253 -24.51 -16.75 18.60
N ALA A 254 -25.82 -16.76 18.56
CA ALA A 254 -26.59 -17.85 17.94
C ALA A 254 -26.30 -17.98 16.43
N HIS A 255 -26.23 -16.88 15.73
CA HIS A 255 -25.83 -16.84 14.31
C HIS A 255 -24.39 -17.35 14.10
N ALA A 256 -23.44 -16.94 14.95
CA ALA A 256 -22.05 -17.40 14.89
C ALA A 256 -21.92 -18.92 15.11
N VAL A 257 -22.79 -19.49 15.92
CA VAL A 257 -22.88 -20.93 16.16
C VAL A 257 -23.68 -21.66 15.07
N GLY A 258 -24.55 -20.96 14.32
CA GLY A 258 -25.46 -21.55 13.33
C GLY A 258 -26.67 -22.21 13.95
N ARG A 259 -27.14 -21.77 15.16
CA ARG A 259 -28.28 -22.34 15.88
C ARG A 259 -29.22 -21.25 16.36
N ASP A 260 -30.46 -21.65 16.72
CA ASP A 260 -31.40 -20.71 17.32
C ASP A 260 -30.98 -20.33 18.76
N PRO A 261 -31.15 -19.07 19.22
CA PRO A 261 -30.84 -18.68 20.60
C PRO A 261 -31.44 -19.61 21.66
N SER A 262 -32.67 -20.06 21.47
CA SER A 262 -33.37 -20.96 22.38
C SER A 262 -32.77 -22.36 22.49
N GLU A 263 -32.03 -22.81 21.46
CA GLU A 263 -31.33 -24.10 21.48
C GLU A 263 -29.97 -24.02 22.19
N LEU A 264 -29.44 -22.86 22.34
CA LEU A 264 -28.15 -22.62 23.00
C LEU A 264 -28.27 -22.48 24.52
N GLU A 265 -29.41 -22.00 25.01
CA GLU A 265 -29.65 -21.83 26.42
C GLU A 265 -29.63 -23.17 27.17
N GLY A 266 -28.91 -23.21 28.25
CA GLY A 266 -28.71 -24.44 29.05
C GLY A 266 -27.58 -25.35 28.56
N LEU A 267 -27.01 -25.14 27.35
CA LEU A 267 -25.88 -25.92 26.90
C LEU A 267 -24.59 -25.50 27.61
N SER A 268 -23.66 -26.45 27.81
CA SER A 268 -22.32 -26.13 28.31
C SER A 268 -21.52 -25.36 27.24
N ILE A 269 -21.00 -24.18 27.57
CA ILE A 269 -20.20 -23.41 26.64
C ILE A 269 -18.93 -24.15 26.18
N LEU A 270 -18.31 -24.94 27.08
CA LEU A 270 -17.12 -25.73 26.75
C LEU A 270 -17.45 -26.86 25.79
N GLN A 271 -18.61 -27.50 25.95
CA GLN A 271 -19.08 -28.54 25.04
C GLN A 271 -19.38 -27.97 23.67
N LEU A 272 -20.00 -26.79 23.61
CA LEU A 272 -20.31 -26.09 22.36
C LEU A 272 -19.03 -25.76 21.59
N LEU A 273 -18.05 -25.17 22.27
CA LEU A 273 -16.78 -24.75 21.65
C LEU A 273 -15.90 -25.93 21.23
N ALA A 274 -15.98 -27.05 21.98
CA ALA A 274 -15.22 -28.26 21.69
C ALA A 274 -15.79 -29.06 20.50
N GLY A 275 -17.10 -28.92 20.21
CA GLY A 275 -17.73 -29.64 19.13
C GLY A 275 -17.47 -31.15 19.23
N GLU A 276 -17.05 -31.78 18.13
CA GLU A 276 -16.74 -33.21 18.07
C GLU A 276 -15.60 -33.65 18.99
N HIS A 277 -14.68 -32.74 19.31
CA HIS A 277 -13.57 -33.03 20.23
C HIS A 277 -14.05 -33.36 21.65
N TRP A 278 -15.29 -32.98 22.02
CA TRP A 278 -15.86 -33.32 23.31
C TRP A 278 -15.99 -34.83 23.51
N SER A 279 -16.37 -35.55 22.48
CA SER A 279 -16.53 -37.03 22.53
C SER A 279 -15.19 -37.79 22.55
N THR A 280 -14.14 -37.19 21.96
CA THR A 280 -12.80 -37.81 21.86
C THR A 280 -11.92 -37.58 23.09
N GLY A 281 -12.27 -36.59 23.92
CA GLY A 281 -11.50 -36.16 25.08
C GLY A 281 -10.15 -35.48 24.73
N LYS A 282 -9.87 -35.23 23.46
CA LYS A 282 -8.64 -34.54 23.01
C LYS A 282 -8.95 -33.07 22.71
N PHE A 283 -8.67 -32.21 23.68
CA PHE A 283 -8.95 -30.78 23.55
C PHE A 283 -7.72 -29.97 23.13
N PRO A 284 -7.87 -28.97 22.27
CA PRO A 284 -6.83 -27.99 22.02
C PRO A 284 -6.36 -27.30 23.30
N PRO A 285 -5.07 -26.93 23.43
CA PRO A 285 -4.53 -26.28 24.62
C PRO A 285 -5.29 -25.01 25.03
N ALA A 286 -5.80 -24.24 24.07
CA ALA A 286 -6.56 -23.02 24.34
C ALA A 286 -7.92 -23.31 25.00
N LEU A 287 -8.59 -24.44 24.70
CA LEU A 287 -9.82 -24.87 25.40
C LEU A 287 -9.54 -25.30 26.84
N HIS A 288 -8.37 -25.90 27.10
CA HIS A 288 -7.94 -26.19 28.46
C HIS A 288 -7.68 -24.92 29.26
N ASP A 289 -7.03 -23.91 28.65
CA ASP A 289 -6.80 -22.62 29.29
C ASP A 289 -8.12 -21.91 29.61
N LEU A 290 -9.07 -21.87 28.66
CA LEU A 290 -10.41 -21.34 28.90
C LEU A 290 -11.11 -22.06 30.07
N ALA A 291 -11.10 -23.40 30.08
CA ALA A 291 -11.71 -24.17 31.14
C ALA A 291 -11.07 -23.90 32.51
N ASN A 292 -9.75 -23.76 32.57
CA ASN A 292 -9.02 -23.44 33.78
C ASN A 292 -9.37 -22.05 34.32
N ARG A 293 -9.43 -21.02 33.46
CA ARG A 293 -9.81 -19.65 33.83
C ARG A 293 -11.24 -19.57 34.34
N LEU A 294 -12.16 -20.23 33.66
CA LEU A 294 -13.55 -20.35 34.13
C LEU A 294 -13.65 -21.10 35.47
N ASN A 295 -12.82 -22.12 35.71
CA ASN A 295 -12.77 -22.83 37.01
C ASN A 295 -12.26 -21.96 38.13
N ARG A 296 -11.22 -21.16 37.88
CA ARG A 296 -10.60 -20.28 38.87
C ARG A 296 -11.36 -18.97 39.09
N LYS A 297 -12.45 -18.77 38.32
CA LYS A 297 -13.23 -17.52 38.33
C LYS A 297 -12.37 -16.29 38.01
N GLU A 298 -11.40 -16.46 37.09
CA GLU A 298 -10.50 -15.41 36.62
C GLU A 298 -11.09 -14.68 35.42
N SER A 299 -10.95 -13.35 35.37
CA SER A 299 -11.23 -12.58 34.19
C SER A 299 -10.15 -12.82 33.14
N PHE A 300 -10.53 -12.81 31.88
CA PHE A 300 -9.62 -12.93 30.76
C PHE A 300 -10.04 -12.03 29.61
N ALA A 301 -9.07 -11.62 28.81
CA ALA A 301 -9.27 -10.83 27.62
C ALA A 301 -8.50 -11.43 26.45
N SER A 302 -9.04 -11.29 25.23
CA SER A 302 -8.40 -11.67 23.97
C SER A 302 -7.91 -13.12 23.94
N LEU A 303 -8.65 -14.04 24.54
CA LEU A 303 -8.29 -15.46 24.50
C LEU A 303 -8.73 -16.06 23.16
N LEU A 304 -7.75 -16.48 22.36
CA LEU A 304 -7.99 -17.12 21.06
C LEU A 304 -8.30 -18.61 21.24
N VAL A 305 -9.49 -19.02 20.81
CA VAL A 305 -9.96 -20.38 20.94
C VAL A 305 -10.34 -20.95 19.57
N PRO A 306 -9.78 -22.09 19.15
CA PRO A 306 -10.25 -22.80 17.97
C PRO A 306 -11.58 -23.48 18.30
N VAL A 307 -12.60 -23.19 17.50
CA VAL A 307 -13.96 -23.71 17.67
C VAL A 307 -14.31 -24.60 16.48
N ALA A 308 -14.71 -25.83 16.74
CA ALA A 308 -15.11 -26.78 15.71
C ALA A 308 -16.62 -26.66 15.45
N LEU A 309 -17.00 -25.96 14.39
CA LEU A 309 -18.38 -25.79 13.94
C LEU A 309 -18.51 -26.28 12.50
N ASP A 310 -19.51 -27.08 12.18
CA ASP A 310 -19.86 -27.51 10.82
C ASP A 310 -18.67 -28.04 9.99
N GLU A 311 -17.89 -28.97 10.55
CA GLU A 311 -16.67 -29.55 9.92
C GLU A 311 -15.55 -28.55 9.61
N ARG A 312 -15.70 -27.28 10.03
CA ARG A 312 -14.68 -26.24 9.87
C ARG A 312 -14.19 -25.74 11.22
N THR A 313 -12.87 -25.54 11.32
CA THR A 313 -12.29 -24.87 12.48
C THR A 313 -12.39 -23.37 12.27
N ARG A 314 -13.12 -22.67 13.17
CA ARG A 314 -13.14 -21.22 13.27
C ARG A 314 -12.27 -20.76 14.42
N TRP A 315 -11.82 -19.55 14.38
CA TRP A 315 -11.05 -18.93 15.46
C TRP A 315 -11.86 -17.83 16.11
N TRP A 316 -12.17 -18.03 17.40
CA TRP A 316 -12.88 -17.04 18.17
C TRP A 316 -11.97 -16.39 19.19
N GLU A 317 -12.09 -15.07 19.31
CA GLU A 317 -11.47 -14.30 20.37
C GLU A 317 -12.50 -14.07 21.47
N LEU A 318 -12.22 -14.56 22.67
CA LEU A 318 -13.15 -14.51 23.79
C LEU A 318 -12.56 -13.67 24.93
N SER A 319 -13.41 -12.81 25.50
CA SER A 319 -13.12 -12.06 26.72
C SER A 319 -14.27 -12.23 27.69
N ALA A 320 -13.99 -12.41 28.98
CA ALA A 320 -15.03 -12.52 29.99
C ALA A 320 -14.57 -12.08 31.37
N SER A 321 -15.55 -11.67 32.17
CA SER A 321 -15.37 -11.35 33.60
C SER A 321 -16.39 -12.14 34.43
N PRO A 322 -16.00 -12.55 35.67
CA PRO A 322 -16.91 -13.18 36.59
C PRO A 322 -17.99 -12.19 37.05
N SER A 323 -19.22 -12.68 37.16
CA SER A 323 -20.38 -11.90 37.59
C SER A 323 -20.86 -12.38 38.98
N TYR A 324 -21.21 -11.42 39.80
CA TYR A 324 -21.69 -11.67 41.19
C TYR A 324 -23.05 -11.00 41.38
N ASP A 325 -23.88 -11.55 42.25
CA ASP A 325 -25.15 -10.94 42.65
C ASP A 325 -24.93 -9.79 43.68
N SER A 326 -26.03 -9.16 44.09
CA SER A 326 -25.99 -8.08 45.12
C SER A 326 -25.48 -8.50 46.48
N SER A 327 -25.43 -9.81 46.75
CA SER A 327 -24.89 -10.38 48.01
C SER A 327 -23.46 -10.86 47.88
N GLY A 328 -22.82 -10.70 46.71
CA GLY A 328 -21.43 -11.09 46.46
C GLY A 328 -21.27 -12.57 46.10
N VAL A 329 -22.37 -13.30 45.82
CA VAL A 329 -22.31 -14.70 45.39
C VAL A 329 -22.03 -14.77 43.91
N PHE A 330 -21.10 -15.64 43.52
CA PHE A 330 -20.76 -15.87 42.11
C PHE A 330 -21.95 -16.49 41.37
N ILE A 331 -22.40 -15.82 40.32
CA ILE A 331 -23.53 -16.24 39.53
C ILE A 331 -23.15 -16.74 38.12
N GLY A 332 -21.90 -16.48 37.66
CA GLY A 332 -21.43 -16.94 36.37
C GLY A 332 -20.46 -15.99 35.72
N PHE A 333 -20.39 -16.00 34.38
CA PHE A 333 -19.54 -15.10 33.60
C PHE A 333 -20.36 -14.30 32.59
N ARG A 334 -19.91 -13.10 32.33
CA ARG A 334 -20.35 -12.29 31.17
C ARG A 334 -19.15 -11.99 30.31
N GLY A 335 -19.33 -12.12 29.00
CA GLY A 335 -18.24 -11.92 28.09
C GLY A 335 -18.68 -11.44 26.71
N VAL A 336 -17.69 -11.10 25.93
CA VAL A 336 -17.80 -10.79 24.50
C VAL A 336 -16.99 -11.81 23.73
N GLY A 337 -17.42 -12.09 22.52
CA GLY A 337 -16.68 -12.93 21.59
C GLY A 337 -16.76 -12.35 20.18
N SER A 338 -15.75 -12.63 19.38
CA SER A 338 -15.70 -12.27 17.95
C SER A 338 -15.12 -13.40 17.12
N ASP A 339 -15.61 -13.55 15.90
CA ASP A 339 -15.02 -14.47 14.91
C ASP A 339 -13.88 -13.76 14.18
N VAL A 340 -12.66 -14.16 14.50
CA VAL A 340 -11.44 -13.61 13.92
C VAL A 340 -10.83 -14.52 12.85
N THR A 341 -11.60 -15.49 12.33
CA THR A 341 -11.15 -16.49 11.35
C THR A 341 -10.62 -15.82 10.08
N GLU A 342 -11.41 -14.92 9.49
CA GLU A 342 -10.98 -14.19 8.28
C GLU A 342 -9.83 -13.23 8.54
N GLN A 343 -9.86 -12.53 9.67
CA GLN A 343 -8.76 -11.62 10.07
C GLN A 343 -7.45 -12.39 10.21
N ARG A 344 -7.50 -13.56 10.87
CA ARG A 344 -6.33 -14.41 11.06
C ARG A 344 -5.84 -15.00 9.74
N ALA A 345 -6.75 -15.55 8.92
CA ALA A 345 -6.41 -16.05 7.60
C ALA A 345 -5.81 -14.94 6.70
N SER A 346 -6.34 -13.72 6.80
CA SER A 346 -5.78 -12.56 6.10
C SER A 346 -4.41 -12.17 6.63
N ALA A 347 -4.22 -12.14 7.96
CA ALA A 347 -2.94 -11.86 8.58
C ALA A 347 -1.87 -12.91 8.22
N ASP A 348 -2.23 -14.19 8.26
CA ASP A 348 -1.35 -15.31 7.85
C ASP A 348 -1.02 -15.21 6.35
N ARG A 349 -2.00 -14.84 5.52
CA ARG A 349 -1.79 -14.62 4.09
C ARG A 349 -0.89 -13.42 3.81
N ILE A 350 -1.09 -12.32 4.53
CA ILE A 350 -0.21 -11.13 4.44
C ILE A 350 1.22 -11.50 4.89
N ALA A 351 1.37 -12.21 6.00
CA ALA A 351 2.67 -12.67 6.49
C ALA A 351 3.34 -13.62 5.48
N HIS A 352 2.57 -14.50 4.84
CA HIS A 352 3.08 -15.37 3.78
C HIS A 352 3.49 -14.56 2.54
N LEU A 353 2.64 -13.65 2.05
CA LEU A 353 2.95 -12.80 0.90
C LEU A 353 4.12 -11.83 1.15
N ALA A 354 4.33 -11.43 2.39
CA ALA A 354 5.49 -10.62 2.76
C ALA A 354 6.83 -11.36 2.58
N ARG A 355 6.84 -12.71 2.62
CA ARG A 355 8.05 -13.55 2.57
C ARG A 355 8.16 -14.44 1.35
N PHE A 356 7.08 -14.71 0.65
CA PHE A 356 7.06 -15.60 -0.51
C PHE A 356 6.55 -14.88 -1.76
N ASP A 357 7.09 -15.27 -2.90
CA ASP A 357 6.66 -14.77 -4.21
C ASP A 357 5.29 -15.36 -4.60
N ALA A 358 4.34 -14.54 -4.95
CA ALA A 358 2.95 -14.94 -5.20
C ALA A 358 2.80 -15.86 -6.43
N LEU A 359 3.67 -15.71 -7.45
CA LEU A 359 3.61 -16.51 -8.67
C LEU A 359 4.22 -17.89 -8.47
N THR A 360 5.38 -17.96 -7.82
CA THR A 360 6.21 -19.16 -7.74
C THR A 360 6.09 -19.92 -6.43
N GLY A 361 5.63 -19.24 -5.37
CA GLY A 361 5.58 -19.77 -4.01
C GLY A 361 6.97 -20.08 -3.43
N LEU A 362 8.03 -19.57 -4.01
CA LEU A 362 9.38 -19.56 -3.46
C LEU A 362 9.57 -18.38 -2.49
N PRO A 363 10.52 -18.45 -1.57
CA PRO A 363 11.02 -17.29 -0.85
C PRO A 363 11.24 -16.08 -1.78
N ASN A 364 10.75 -14.91 -1.37
CA ASN A 364 10.95 -13.68 -2.12
C ASN A 364 12.27 -13.00 -1.77
N ARG A 365 12.57 -11.87 -2.40
CA ARG A 365 13.79 -11.07 -2.17
C ARG A 365 13.99 -10.71 -0.70
N LEU A 366 12.92 -10.34 0.01
CA LEU A 366 13.02 -9.99 1.43
C LEU A 366 13.49 -11.15 2.27
N TYR A 367 12.85 -12.31 2.11
CA TYR A 367 13.21 -13.51 2.88
C TYR A 367 14.62 -14.03 2.55
N LEU A 368 15.05 -13.96 1.27
CA LEU A 368 16.42 -14.28 0.89
C LEU A 368 17.43 -13.35 1.55
N ASN A 369 17.16 -12.04 1.57
CA ASN A 369 18.04 -11.06 2.19
C ASN A 369 18.13 -11.24 3.72
N GLU A 370 17.00 -11.49 4.39
CA GLU A 370 16.98 -11.83 5.82
C GLU A 370 17.83 -13.10 6.11
N THR A 371 17.65 -14.11 5.27
CA THR A 371 18.39 -15.37 5.40
C THR A 371 19.90 -15.17 5.18
N LEU A 372 20.26 -14.37 4.16
CA LEU A 372 21.66 -14.07 3.86
C LEU A 372 22.31 -13.23 4.96
N ALA A 373 21.58 -12.26 5.52
CA ALA A 373 22.06 -11.48 6.65
C ALA A 373 22.40 -12.38 7.86
N GLY A 374 21.49 -13.27 8.24
CA GLY A 374 21.73 -14.23 9.31
C GLY A 374 22.87 -15.18 9.01
N ALA A 375 23.02 -15.62 7.74
CA ALA A 375 24.15 -16.46 7.33
C ALA A 375 25.49 -15.72 7.42
N LEU A 376 25.56 -14.45 7.04
CA LEU A 376 26.76 -13.60 7.16
C LEU A 376 27.14 -13.36 8.62
N GLU A 377 26.17 -13.08 9.49
CA GLU A 377 26.40 -12.92 10.93
C GLU A 377 26.98 -14.20 11.55
N GLN A 378 26.40 -15.36 11.23
CA GLN A 378 26.89 -16.65 11.68
C GLN A 378 28.29 -16.96 11.13
N ALA A 379 28.52 -16.70 9.83
CA ALA A 379 29.82 -16.91 9.19
C ALA A 379 30.91 -16.05 9.86
N ALA A 380 30.59 -14.79 10.19
CA ALA A 380 31.52 -13.91 10.90
C ALA A 380 31.80 -14.40 12.35
N ALA A 381 30.75 -14.79 13.10
CA ALA A 381 30.86 -15.22 14.48
C ALA A 381 31.63 -16.53 14.63
N TRP A 382 31.41 -17.50 13.73
CA TRP A 382 31.98 -18.85 13.84
C TRP A 382 33.15 -19.09 12.90
N ARG A 383 33.68 -18.07 12.21
CA ARG A 383 34.73 -18.17 11.17
C ARG A 383 34.42 -19.19 10.08
N ARG A 384 33.13 -19.27 9.72
CA ARG A 384 32.63 -20.13 8.65
C ARG A 384 32.46 -19.31 7.37
N ARG A 385 31.98 -19.95 6.31
CA ARG A 385 31.69 -19.29 5.04
C ARG A 385 30.25 -19.57 4.66
N CYS A 386 29.61 -18.58 4.09
CA CYS A 386 28.32 -18.72 3.40
C CYS A 386 28.49 -18.34 1.93
N ALA A 387 27.51 -18.62 1.10
CA ALA A 387 27.53 -18.18 -0.29
C ALA A 387 26.16 -17.69 -0.76
N PHE A 388 26.20 -16.80 -1.71
CA PHE A 388 25.03 -16.37 -2.45
C PHE A 388 25.24 -16.63 -3.94
N ILE A 389 24.28 -17.32 -4.57
CA ILE A 389 24.25 -17.57 -6.01
C ILE A 389 23.12 -16.75 -6.59
N MET A 390 23.41 -15.90 -7.55
CA MET A 390 22.45 -15.21 -8.37
C MET A 390 22.25 -15.96 -9.68
N ILE A 391 21.04 -16.11 -10.13
CA ILE A 391 20.62 -16.92 -11.27
C ILE A 391 19.72 -16.09 -12.16
N ASP A 392 19.94 -16.14 -13.46
CA ASP A 392 19.10 -15.50 -14.48
C ASP A 392 18.77 -16.51 -15.58
N LEU A 393 17.55 -16.49 -16.07
CA LEU A 393 17.09 -17.40 -17.12
C LEU A 393 17.48 -16.89 -18.51
N ASP A 394 18.32 -17.61 -19.19
CA ASP A 394 18.76 -17.27 -20.54
C ASP A 394 17.58 -17.27 -21.51
N ARG A 395 17.43 -16.21 -22.31
CA ARG A 395 16.40 -16.06 -23.37
C ARG A 395 14.95 -16.02 -22.84
N PHE A 396 14.70 -15.82 -21.55
CA PHE A 396 13.33 -15.73 -21.02
C PHE A 396 12.52 -14.62 -21.68
N LYS A 397 13.15 -13.47 -21.94
CA LYS A 397 12.50 -12.36 -22.66
C LYS A 397 11.99 -12.76 -24.04
N ALA A 398 12.74 -13.56 -24.78
CA ALA A 398 12.32 -14.05 -26.12
C ALA A 398 11.06 -14.94 -26.01
N VAL A 399 10.93 -15.73 -24.96
CA VAL A 399 9.71 -16.50 -24.68
C VAL A 399 8.51 -15.55 -24.48
N ASN A 400 8.68 -14.51 -23.65
CA ASN A 400 7.62 -13.53 -23.43
C ASN A 400 7.26 -12.76 -24.70
N ASP A 401 8.24 -12.32 -25.47
CA ASP A 401 8.04 -11.54 -26.68
C ASP A 401 7.34 -12.38 -27.79
N THR A 402 7.58 -13.70 -27.82
CA THR A 402 7.03 -14.60 -28.83
C THR A 402 5.68 -15.21 -28.45
N LEU A 403 5.53 -15.64 -27.18
CA LEU A 403 4.39 -16.44 -26.70
C LEU A 403 3.52 -15.73 -25.66
N GLY A 404 3.93 -14.53 -25.25
CA GLY A 404 3.21 -13.68 -24.30
C GLY A 404 3.48 -14.01 -22.82
N HIS A 405 3.23 -13.03 -21.96
CA HIS A 405 3.47 -13.13 -20.51
C HIS A 405 2.78 -14.32 -19.82
N PRO A 406 1.55 -14.76 -20.19
CA PRO A 406 0.94 -15.92 -19.52
C PRO A 406 1.73 -17.22 -19.67
N ILE A 407 2.43 -17.42 -20.79
CA ILE A 407 3.32 -18.58 -21.01
C ILE A 407 4.59 -18.39 -20.17
N GLY A 408 5.16 -17.18 -20.14
CA GLY A 408 6.31 -16.85 -19.30
C GLY A 408 6.05 -17.08 -17.82
N ASP A 409 4.88 -16.70 -17.32
CA ASP A 409 4.50 -16.92 -15.92
C ASP A 409 4.42 -18.41 -15.57
N ARG A 410 3.87 -19.23 -16.47
CA ARG A 410 3.84 -20.68 -16.29
C ARG A 410 5.24 -21.31 -16.36
N LEU A 411 6.09 -20.79 -17.21
CA LEU A 411 7.48 -21.19 -17.28
C LEU A 411 8.20 -20.89 -15.94
N LEU A 412 8.04 -19.68 -15.41
CA LEU A 412 8.60 -19.31 -14.10
C LEU A 412 8.10 -20.20 -12.97
N ALA A 413 6.82 -20.57 -12.98
CA ALA A 413 6.25 -21.49 -12.00
C ALA A 413 6.87 -22.90 -12.11
N GLN A 414 7.13 -23.40 -13.34
CA GLN A 414 7.82 -24.70 -13.53
C GLN A 414 9.31 -24.63 -13.17
N VAL A 415 9.99 -23.53 -13.49
CA VAL A 415 11.37 -23.29 -13.03
C VAL A 415 11.43 -23.33 -11.51
N ALA A 416 10.51 -22.62 -10.84
CA ALA A 416 10.42 -22.61 -9.39
C ALA A 416 10.17 -24.00 -8.81
N ALA A 417 9.33 -24.81 -9.44
CA ALA A 417 9.11 -26.20 -9.02
C ALA A 417 10.40 -27.04 -9.10
N ARG A 418 11.22 -26.81 -10.13
CA ARG A 418 12.56 -27.43 -10.24
C ARG A 418 13.54 -26.88 -9.19
N MET A 419 13.47 -25.59 -8.89
CA MET A 419 14.32 -24.96 -7.87
C MET A 419 14.01 -25.45 -6.45
N LYS A 420 12.74 -25.73 -6.14
CA LYS A 420 12.32 -26.25 -4.83
C LYS A 420 13.05 -27.52 -4.38
N GLN A 421 13.47 -28.39 -5.31
CA GLN A 421 14.19 -29.63 -4.98
C GLN A 421 15.58 -29.39 -4.37
N PHE A 422 16.16 -28.21 -4.55
CA PHE A 422 17.45 -27.84 -3.97
C PHE A 422 17.33 -27.26 -2.55
N GLY A 423 16.10 -26.92 -2.13
CA GLY A 423 15.82 -26.37 -0.80
C GLY A 423 16.07 -27.37 0.31
N THR A 424 16.91 -26.99 1.29
CA THR A 424 17.18 -27.74 2.53
C THR A 424 17.24 -26.76 3.70
N GLU A 425 17.51 -27.22 4.91
CA GLU A 425 17.74 -26.31 6.06
C GLU A 425 18.93 -25.37 5.84
N SER A 426 19.94 -25.82 5.09
CA SER A 426 21.17 -25.06 4.81
C SER A 426 21.16 -24.34 3.46
N VAL A 427 20.27 -24.70 2.54
CA VAL A 427 20.17 -24.12 1.19
C VAL A 427 18.77 -23.56 0.95
N ILE A 428 18.65 -22.27 0.77
CA ILE A 428 17.38 -21.59 0.54
C ILE A 428 17.37 -21.03 -0.88
N ALA A 429 16.47 -21.54 -1.70
CA ALA A 429 16.23 -21.02 -3.05
C ALA A 429 15.01 -20.08 -3.05
N GLY A 430 15.09 -18.99 -3.80
CA GLY A 430 14.03 -17.99 -3.89
C GLY A 430 14.03 -17.24 -5.21
N ARG A 431 13.02 -16.40 -5.43
CA ARG A 431 12.90 -15.52 -6.60
C ARG A 431 13.14 -14.07 -6.20
N LEU A 432 14.01 -13.39 -6.93
CA LEU A 432 14.36 -11.99 -6.69
C LEU A 432 13.43 -11.02 -7.44
N GLY A 433 12.89 -11.43 -8.59
CA GLY A 433 11.97 -10.68 -9.43
C GLY A 433 12.21 -10.98 -10.91
N GLY A 434 11.23 -10.74 -11.78
CA GLY A 434 11.39 -11.05 -13.21
C GLY A 434 11.79 -12.51 -13.44
N ASP A 435 12.88 -12.72 -14.15
CA ASP A 435 13.53 -13.99 -14.44
C ASP A 435 14.73 -14.31 -13.52
N GLU A 436 14.93 -13.49 -12.48
CA GLU A 436 16.02 -13.62 -11.52
C GLU A 436 15.63 -14.51 -10.32
N PHE A 437 16.48 -15.46 -10.01
CA PHE A 437 16.40 -16.31 -8.83
C PHE A 437 17.66 -16.16 -7.99
N GLY A 438 17.57 -16.52 -6.71
CA GLY A 438 18.70 -16.50 -5.79
C GLY A 438 18.76 -17.76 -4.94
N VAL A 439 19.97 -18.17 -4.59
CA VAL A 439 20.19 -19.28 -3.66
C VAL A 439 21.16 -18.85 -2.57
N VAL A 440 20.73 -18.97 -1.32
CA VAL A 440 21.57 -18.76 -0.13
C VAL A 440 22.04 -20.10 0.39
N LEU A 441 23.35 -20.29 0.47
CA LEU A 441 23.96 -21.37 1.21
C LEU A 441 24.42 -20.82 2.57
N ARG A 442 23.76 -21.25 3.64
CA ARG A 442 24.06 -20.74 4.99
C ARG A 442 25.44 -21.10 5.50
N GLU A 443 25.94 -22.25 5.04
CA GLU A 443 27.23 -22.75 5.38
C GLU A 443 27.82 -23.52 4.21
N ILE A 444 29.11 -23.32 3.91
CA ILE A 444 29.86 -24.04 2.89
C ILE A 444 31.24 -24.51 3.43
N ASP A 445 31.61 -25.75 3.12
CA ASP A 445 32.91 -26.28 3.46
C ASP A 445 34.00 -25.77 2.49
N GLY A 446 33.63 -25.58 1.22
CA GLY A 446 34.53 -25.15 0.16
C GLY A 446 33.79 -24.59 -1.03
N VAL A 447 34.51 -23.91 -1.91
CA VAL A 447 33.99 -23.30 -3.14
C VAL A 447 33.39 -24.35 -4.08
N ASP A 448 34.03 -25.53 -4.15
CA ASP A 448 33.56 -26.66 -4.97
C ASP A 448 32.12 -27.10 -4.66
N THR A 449 31.66 -26.87 -3.42
CA THR A 449 30.26 -27.15 -3.04
C THR A 449 29.29 -26.22 -3.75
N VAL A 450 29.64 -24.93 -3.89
CA VAL A 450 28.86 -23.92 -4.59
C VAL A 450 28.81 -24.22 -6.09
N GLU A 451 29.97 -24.51 -6.67
CA GLU A 451 30.10 -24.82 -8.11
C GLU A 451 29.35 -26.10 -8.50
N ARG A 452 29.47 -27.16 -7.71
CA ARG A 452 28.70 -28.41 -7.95
C ARG A 452 27.19 -28.18 -7.82
N LEU A 453 26.76 -27.38 -6.85
CA LEU A 453 25.35 -27.04 -6.73
C LEU A 453 24.85 -26.18 -7.92
N GLY A 454 25.65 -25.19 -8.30
CA GLY A 454 25.33 -24.33 -9.44
C GLY A 454 25.26 -25.11 -10.75
N GLN A 455 26.21 -26.01 -11.01
CA GLN A 455 26.16 -26.87 -12.20
C GLN A 455 24.91 -27.75 -12.22
N ARG A 456 24.56 -28.35 -11.08
CA ARG A 456 23.32 -29.13 -10.96
C ARG A 456 22.06 -28.28 -11.21
N ILE A 457 22.06 -27.01 -10.76
CA ILE A 457 20.96 -26.09 -11.03
C ILE A 457 20.87 -25.86 -12.53
N ILE A 458 21.97 -25.55 -13.21
CA ILE A 458 22.01 -25.36 -14.66
C ILE A 458 21.44 -26.59 -15.37
N ASP A 459 21.96 -27.80 -15.03
CA ASP A 459 21.54 -29.05 -15.66
C ASP A 459 20.04 -29.34 -15.52
N VAL A 460 19.46 -28.97 -14.39
CA VAL A 460 18.04 -29.21 -14.08
C VAL A 460 17.15 -28.16 -14.70
N VAL A 461 17.54 -26.88 -14.59
CA VAL A 461 16.76 -25.75 -15.12
C VAL A 461 16.76 -25.77 -16.64
N SER A 462 17.87 -26.13 -17.28
CA SER A 462 18.00 -26.18 -18.75
C SER A 462 17.26 -27.33 -19.44
N ARG A 463 16.65 -28.25 -18.68
CA ARG A 463 15.83 -29.31 -19.29
C ARG A 463 14.59 -28.72 -19.96
N PRO A 464 14.09 -29.33 -21.06
CA PRO A 464 12.90 -28.85 -21.76
C PRO A 464 11.69 -28.69 -20.83
N TYR A 465 10.84 -27.71 -21.15
CA TYR A 465 9.58 -27.43 -20.44
C TYR A 465 8.42 -27.64 -21.40
N GLU A 466 7.47 -28.49 -20.99
CA GLU A 466 6.23 -28.68 -21.72
C GLU A 466 5.16 -27.76 -21.14
N ILE A 467 4.76 -26.77 -21.91
CA ILE A 467 3.74 -25.80 -21.53
C ILE A 467 2.70 -25.70 -22.64
N ASP A 468 1.48 -26.16 -22.38
CA ASP A 468 0.41 -26.33 -23.37
C ASP A 468 0.90 -27.21 -24.53
N GLN A 469 1.00 -26.65 -25.73
CA GLN A 469 1.44 -27.35 -26.94
C GLN A 469 2.87 -26.99 -27.36
N HIS A 470 3.60 -26.30 -26.47
CA HIS A 470 4.95 -25.80 -26.74
C HIS A 470 6.00 -26.49 -25.88
N THR A 471 7.06 -26.96 -26.52
CA THR A 471 8.28 -27.38 -25.85
C THR A 471 9.25 -26.21 -25.82
N LEU A 472 9.54 -25.69 -24.62
CA LEU A 472 10.40 -24.52 -24.43
C LEU A 472 11.77 -24.93 -23.91
N TYR A 473 12.79 -24.27 -24.44
CA TYR A 473 14.18 -24.44 -24.03
C TYR A 473 14.69 -23.11 -23.47
N VAL A 474 15.02 -23.09 -22.18
CA VAL A 474 15.67 -21.95 -21.52
C VAL A 474 16.92 -22.44 -20.81
N GLY A 475 17.99 -21.66 -20.88
CA GLY A 475 19.19 -21.88 -20.07
C GLY A 475 19.11 -21.17 -18.74
N ALA A 476 20.18 -21.32 -17.94
CA ALA A 476 20.37 -20.53 -16.76
C ALA A 476 21.84 -20.14 -16.63
N SER A 477 22.09 -18.85 -16.45
CA SER A 477 23.41 -18.32 -16.14
C SER A 477 23.49 -18.00 -14.65
N LEU A 478 24.63 -18.32 -14.03
CA LEU A 478 24.83 -18.20 -12.57
C LEU A 478 26.06 -17.38 -12.24
N GLY A 479 25.95 -16.55 -11.22
CA GLY A 479 27.08 -15.88 -10.60
C GLY A 479 27.06 -16.07 -9.09
N TYR A 480 28.20 -16.32 -8.46
CA TYR A 480 28.22 -16.48 -7.02
C TYR A 480 29.33 -15.67 -6.33
N ALA A 481 29.07 -15.36 -5.07
CA ALA A 481 30.02 -14.72 -4.17
C ALA A 481 30.01 -15.41 -2.80
N VAL A 482 31.17 -15.47 -2.16
CA VAL A 482 31.38 -16.15 -0.88
C VAL A 482 31.56 -15.14 0.25
N GLY A 483 30.66 -15.16 1.20
CA GLY A 483 30.75 -14.32 2.40
C GLY A 483 31.56 -14.98 3.52
N PRO A 484 32.28 -14.17 4.32
CA PRO A 484 32.46 -12.73 4.25
C PRO A 484 33.59 -12.27 3.31
N ARG A 485 34.33 -13.18 2.65
CA ARG A 485 35.49 -12.89 1.79
C ARG A 485 35.16 -11.89 0.67
N ASP A 486 34.07 -12.16 -0.04
CA ASP A 486 33.66 -11.41 -1.22
C ASP A 486 32.60 -10.33 -0.90
N GLY A 487 32.23 -10.18 0.37
CA GLY A 487 31.30 -9.18 0.87
C GLY A 487 30.86 -9.50 2.30
N ALA A 488 30.96 -8.50 3.16
CA ALA A 488 30.55 -8.62 4.58
C ALA A 488 29.13 -8.15 4.83
N THR A 489 28.46 -7.56 3.84
CA THR A 489 27.05 -7.12 3.91
C THR A 489 26.24 -7.79 2.80
N VAL A 490 24.93 -7.86 2.98
CA VAL A 490 24.00 -8.42 1.99
C VAL A 490 24.15 -7.72 0.64
N GLU A 491 24.20 -6.39 0.67
CA GLU A 491 24.29 -5.57 -0.53
C GLU A 491 25.60 -5.77 -1.29
N ALA A 492 26.71 -5.89 -0.55
CA ALA A 492 28.01 -6.14 -1.16
C ALA A 492 28.07 -7.53 -1.79
N LEU A 493 27.59 -8.54 -1.07
CA LEU A 493 27.65 -9.92 -1.53
C LEU A 493 26.73 -10.17 -2.73
N THR A 494 25.51 -9.62 -2.69
CA THR A 494 24.54 -9.70 -3.80
C THR A 494 25.07 -8.99 -5.04
N ARG A 495 25.60 -7.76 -4.89
CA ARG A 495 26.20 -7.01 -6.01
C ARG A 495 27.37 -7.75 -6.62
N ASN A 496 28.20 -8.40 -5.81
CA ASN A 496 29.37 -9.12 -6.30
C ASN A 496 29.00 -10.44 -6.99
N ALA A 497 27.92 -11.11 -6.54
CA ALA A 497 27.34 -12.24 -7.24
C ALA A 497 26.72 -11.83 -8.59
N ASP A 498 26.12 -10.64 -8.67
CA ASP A 498 25.56 -10.07 -9.90
C ASP A 498 26.68 -9.81 -10.93
N LEU A 499 27.82 -9.24 -10.51
CA LEU A 499 28.98 -9.08 -11.39
C LEU A 499 29.50 -10.41 -11.94
N ALA A 500 29.50 -11.45 -11.11
CA ALA A 500 29.87 -12.79 -11.55
C ALA A 500 28.85 -13.39 -12.52
N LEU A 501 27.56 -13.16 -12.30
CA LEU A 501 26.48 -13.54 -13.22
C LEU A 501 26.63 -12.84 -14.56
N TYR A 502 26.95 -11.56 -14.54
CA TYR A 502 27.19 -10.80 -15.76
C TYR A 502 28.32 -11.44 -16.61
N ARG A 503 29.42 -11.84 -15.97
CA ARG A 503 30.51 -12.58 -16.65
C ARG A 503 29.99 -13.89 -17.26
N SER A 504 29.11 -14.61 -16.59
CA SER A 504 28.51 -15.85 -17.12
C SER A 504 27.70 -15.60 -18.40
N LYS A 505 26.96 -14.51 -18.44
CA LYS A 505 26.20 -14.09 -19.63
C LYS A 505 27.13 -13.67 -20.77
N ASP A 506 28.19 -12.95 -20.46
CA ASP A 506 29.19 -12.48 -21.45
C ASP A 506 29.95 -13.67 -22.11
N GLN A 507 30.11 -14.77 -21.41
CA GLN A 507 30.68 -16.03 -21.94
C GLN A 507 29.69 -16.83 -22.80
N GLY A 508 28.50 -16.35 -23.07
CA GLY A 508 27.49 -17.01 -23.91
C GLY A 508 26.38 -17.70 -23.13
N GLY A 509 26.36 -17.57 -21.80
CA GLY A 509 25.35 -18.15 -20.91
C GLY A 509 25.57 -19.63 -20.58
N GLY A 510 24.67 -20.18 -19.75
CA GLY A 510 24.68 -21.59 -19.38
C GLY A 510 25.86 -22.03 -18.52
N VAL A 511 26.55 -21.11 -17.85
CA VAL A 511 27.73 -21.37 -17.00
C VAL A 511 27.60 -20.71 -15.63
N ILE A 512 28.46 -21.14 -14.71
CA ILE A 512 28.57 -20.51 -13.38
C ILE A 512 29.97 -19.91 -13.22
N ASN A 513 30.05 -18.66 -12.76
CA ASN A 513 31.28 -17.96 -12.46
C ASN A 513 31.32 -17.48 -11.01
N SER A 514 32.55 -17.47 -10.44
CA SER A 514 32.82 -16.85 -9.15
C SER A 514 33.05 -15.35 -9.30
N TYR A 515 32.71 -14.62 -8.25
CA TYR A 515 33.16 -13.24 -8.14
C TYR A 515 34.70 -13.18 -8.00
N GLU A 516 35.29 -12.28 -8.76
CA GLU A 516 36.69 -11.86 -8.69
C GLU A 516 36.75 -10.32 -8.60
N PRO A 517 37.66 -9.72 -7.81
CA PRO A 517 37.77 -8.25 -7.69
C PRO A 517 37.96 -7.52 -9.02
N THR A 518 38.60 -8.17 -10.00
CA THR A 518 38.83 -7.67 -11.36
C THR A 518 37.52 -7.37 -12.11
N LEU A 519 36.40 -8.02 -11.73
CA LEU A 519 35.09 -7.80 -12.35
C LEU A 519 34.54 -6.38 -12.10
N HIS A 520 34.89 -5.76 -10.98
CA HIS A 520 34.55 -4.37 -10.74
C HIS A 520 35.22 -3.43 -11.74
N ASP A 521 36.48 -3.66 -12.01
CA ASP A 521 37.24 -2.82 -12.96
C ASP A 521 36.71 -3.03 -14.38
N GLN A 522 36.41 -4.27 -14.77
CA GLN A 522 35.78 -4.60 -16.06
C GLN A 522 34.40 -3.95 -16.23
N ALA A 523 33.54 -4.04 -15.23
CA ALA A 523 32.23 -3.41 -15.28
C ALA A 523 32.31 -1.88 -15.36
N ARG A 524 33.26 -1.29 -14.64
CA ARG A 524 33.52 0.14 -14.70
C ARG A 524 34.04 0.55 -16.07
N GLU A 525 35.04 -0.15 -16.60
CA GLU A 525 35.60 0.08 -17.94
C GLU A 525 34.49 -0.01 -19.01
N ARG A 526 33.66 -1.05 -18.96
CA ARG A 526 32.54 -1.21 -19.88
C ARG A 526 31.55 -0.06 -19.81
N ARG A 527 31.24 0.41 -18.61
CA ARG A 527 30.35 1.57 -18.42
C ARG A 527 30.96 2.85 -18.99
N GLU A 528 32.26 3.05 -18.81
CA GLU A 528 32.99 4.19 -19.39
C GLU A 528 32.98 4.13 -20.91
N ILE A 529 33.20 2.93 -21.48
CA ILE A 529 33.11 2.67 -22.93
C ILE A 529 31.72 2.99 -23.43
N GLU A 530 30.67 2.52 -22.78
CA GLU A 530 29.28 2.78 -23.19
C GLU A 530 28.96 4.29 -23.27
N ILE A 531 29.39 5.04 -22.24
CA ILE A 531 29.16 6.49 -22.19
C ILE A 531 29.84 7.21 -23.33
N GLU A 532 31.13 6.91 -23.57
CA GLU A 532 31.92 7.59 -24.59
C GLU A 532 31.49 7.18 -26.02
N LEU A 533 31.09 5.92 -26.20
CA LEU A 533 30.70 5.36 -27.49
C LEU A 533 29.48 6.08 -28.09
N ARG A 534 28.53 6.51 -27.25
CA ARG A 534 27.31 7.23 -27.70
C ARG A 534 27.59 8.49 -28.52
N SER A 535 28.72 9.12 -28.29
CA SER A 535 29.11 10.37 -28.97
C SER A 535 30.32 10.21 -29.89
N ALA A 536 30.92 9.02 -29.95
CA ALA A 536 32.17 8.78 -30.66
C ALA A 536 32.05 9.06 -32.18
N LEU A 537 30.93 8.67 -32.79
CA LEU A 537 30.67 8.89 -34.22
C LEU A 537 30.55 10.39 -34.55
N GLY A 538 29.86 11.18 -33.71
CA GLY A 538 29.74 12.63 -33.89
C GLY A 538 30.99 13.43 -33.56
N ARG A 539 32.00 12.79 -32.94
CA ARG A 539 33.30 13.42 -32.62
C ARG A 539 34.42 13.01 -33.56
N ASP A 540 34.13 12.24 -34.61
CA ASP A 540 35.08 11.70 -35.58
C ASP A 540 36.23 10.91 -34.89
N GLU A 541 35.85 10.06 -33.92
CA GLU A 541 36.83 9.26 -33.13
C GLU A 541 37.08 7.89 -33.75
N PHE A 542 36.28 7.48 -34.79
CA PHE A 542 36.46 6.23 -35.50
C PHE A 542 37.37 6.38 -36.72
N MET A 543 38.11 5.31 -37.01
CA MET A 543 38.90 5.18 -38.23
C MET A 543 38.81 3.73 -38.73
N VAL A 544 38.98 3.52 -40.02
CA VAL A 544 39.03 2.21 -40.63
C VAL A 544 40.47 1.90 -41.01
N HIS A 545 40.99 0.80 -40.53
CA HIS A 545 42.25 0.22 -40.97
C HIS A 545 41.97 -0.94 -41.92
N TYR A 546 42.92 -1.17 -42.82
CA TYR A 546 42.80 -2.15 -43.88
C TYR A 546 43.88 -3.22 -43.76
N GLN A 547 43.49 -4.51 -43.70
CA GLN A 547 44.44 -5.60 -43.66
C GLN A 547 44.40 -6.38 -44.97
N PRO A 548 45.58 -6.62 -45.60
CA PRO A 548 45.62 -7.28 -46.89
C PRO A 548 45.24 -8.79 -46.79
N VAL A 549 44.42 -9.21 -47.76
CA VAL A 549 44.10 -10.61 -48.07
C VAL A 549 44.80 -10.96 -49.37
N VAL A 550 45.64 -11.98 -49.35
CA VAL A 550 46.49 -12.34 -50.47
C VAL A 550 46.22 -13.75 -51.01
N HIS A 551 46.43 -13.96 -52.24
CA HIS A 551 46.52 -15.32 -52.80
C HIS A 551 47.84 -16.02 -52.37
N SER A 552 47.88 -17.33 -52.51
CA SER A 552 49.09 -18.15 -52.22
C SER A 552 50.33 -17.74 -53.01
N ASP A 553 50.18 -16.97 -54.12
CA ASP A 553 51.26 -16.41 -54.92
C ASP A 553 51.68 -14.98 -54.49
N GLY A 554 51.14 -14.48 -53.36
CA GLY A 554 51.41 -13.15 -52.82
C GLY A 554 50.66 -12.02 -53.49
N ARG A 555 49.79 -12.26 -54.51
CA ARG A 555 48.93 -11.20 -55.09
C ARG A 555 47.85 -10.75 -54.11
N VAL A 556 47.62 -9.46 -53.98
CA VAL A 556 46.56 -8.91 -53.21
C VAL A 556 45.20 -9.21 -53.87
N ASP A 557 44.28 -9.92 -53.20
CA ASP A 557 42.90 -10.14 -53.58
C ASP A 557 42.02 -8.98 -53.11
N GLY A 558 42.26 -8.47 -51.89
CA GLY A 558 41.50 -7.40 -51.30
C GLY A 558 42.02 -7.00 -49.92
N PHE A 559 41.22 -6.26 -49.23
CA PHE A 559 41.51 -5.84 -47.83
C PHE A 559 40.26 -6.06 -46.97
N GLU A 560 40.52 -6.49 -45.73
CA GLU A 560 39.49 -6.45 -44.69
C GLU A 560 39.49 -5.09 -44.00
N ALA A 561 38.34 -4.46 -43.93
CA ALA A 561 38.11 -3.17 -43.25
C ALA A 561 37.87 -3.40 -41.77
N LEU A 562 38.81 -2.98 -40.94
CA LEU A 562 38.84 -3.21 -39.51
C LEU A 562 38.64 -1.89 -38.79
N LEU A 563 37.52 -1.79 -38.07
CA LEU A 563 37.17 -0.62 -37.28
C LEU A 563 38.16 -0.40 -36.13
N ARG A 564 38.58 0.86 -35.95
CA ARG A 564 39.40 1.31 -34.83
C ARG A 564 38.74 2.51 -34.18
N TRP A 565 38.84 2.57 -32.87
CA TRP A 565 38.31 3.68 -32.09
C TRP A 565 39.40 4.32 -31.26
N ASN A 566 39.64 5.58 -31.47
CA ASN A 566 40.57 6.38 -30.69
C ASN A 566 39.79 7.47 -29.91
N SER A 567 39.32 7.11 -28.74
CA SER A 567 38.55 8.02 -27.89
C SER A 567 39.42 9.13 -27.35
N LYS A 568 38.93 10.38 -27.40
CA LYS A 568 39.63 11.53 -26.83
C LYS A 568 39.87 11.40 -25.31
N LYS A 569 39.04 10.65 -24.62
CA LYS A 569 39.12 10.41 -23.17
C LYS A 569 39.83 9.14 -22.79
N LEU A 570 39.51 8.04 -23.49
CA LEU A 570 40.01 6.69 -23.16
C LEU A 570 41.26 6.30 -23.94
N GLY A 571 41.64 7.10 -24.95
CA GLY A 571 42.71 6.74 -25.91
C GLY A 571 42.26 5.63 -26.86
N PRO A 572 43.21 4.83 -27.39
CA PRO A 572 42.91 3.75 -28.30
C PRO A 572 42.15 2.63 -27.55
N VAL A 573 40.89 2.34 -27.95
CA VAL A 573 40.08 1.29 -27.37
C VAL A 573 40.08 0.08 -28.31
N SER A 574 40.35 -1.11 -27.75
CA SER A 574 40.36 -2.35 -28.54
C SER A 574 38.96 -2.73 -29.06
N PRO A 575 38.82 -3.18 -30.34
CA PRO A 575 37.57 -3.67 -30.89
C PRO A 575 36.89 -4.75 -30.05
N VAL A 576 37.65 -5.66 -29.45
CA VAL A 576 37.14 -6.72 -28.57
C VAL A 576 36.40 -6.16 -27.34
N LYS A 577 36.73 -4.93 -26.89
CA LYS A 577 36.09 -4.29 -25.77
C LYS A 577 34.86 -3.48 -26.16
N PHE A 578 34.93 -2.72 -27.28
CA PHE A 578 33.83 -1.79 -27.58
C PHE A 578 32.78 -2.35 -28.55
N ILE A 579 33.09 -3.33 -29.40
CA ILE A 579 32.13 -3.92 -30.34
C ILE A 579 30.98 -4.61 -29.60
N PRO A 580 31.23 -5.46 -28.57
CA PRO A 580 30.15 -6.06 -27.80
C PRO A 580 29.27 -5.00 -27.11
N VAL A 581 29.87 -3.89 -26.62
CA VAL A 581 29.12 -2.77 -26.04
C VAL A 581 28.25 -2.07 -27.11
N ALA A 582 28.79 -1.90 -28.33
CA ALA A 582 28.06 -1.31 -29.44
C ALA A 582 26.86 -2.17 -29.88
N GLU A 583 27.01 -3.50 -29.86
CA GLU A 583 25.96 -4.45 -30.17
C GLU A 583 24.84 -4.39 -29.12
N ASP A 584 25.16 -4.55 -27.84
CA ASP A 584 24.22 -4.53 -26.73
C ASP A 584 23.43 -3.20 -26.65
N THR A 585 24.10 -2.10 -26.96
CA THR A 585 23.50 -0.75 -26.97
C THR A 585 22.83 -0.38 -28.29
N ARG A 586 22.92 -1.27 -29.31
CA ARG A 586 22.43 -1.05 -30.70
C ARG A 586 23.15 0.12 -31.42
N LEU A 587 24.27 0.58 -30.88
CA LEU A 587 25.10 1.61 -31.56
C LEU A 587 25.88 1.03 -32.75
N ILE A 588 25.99 -0.31 -32.83
CA ILE A 588 26.66 -0.99 -33.93
C ILE A 588 25.98 -0.70 -35.27
N GLY A 589 24.67 -0.43 -35.33
CA GLY A 589 23.93 -0.08 -36.55
C GLY A 589 24.48 1.19 -37.22
N PRO A 590 24.42 2.38 -36.59
CA PRO A 590 24.97 3.62 -37.13
C PRO A 590 26.50 3.56 -37.34
N ILE A 591 27.25 2.87 -36.46
CA ILE A 591 28.69 2.70 -36.63
C ILE A 591 28.98 1.87 -37.89
N GLY A 592 28.31 0.74 -38.06
CA GLY A 592 28.50 -0.13 -39.20
C GLY A 592 28.06 0.50 -40.54
N GLU A 593 26.99 1.32 -40.53
CA GLU A 593 26.64 2.13 -41.75
C GLU A 593 27.81 3.04 -42.13
N TRP A 594 28.41 3.74 -41.16
CA TRP A 594 29.55 4.60 -41.37
C TRP A 594 30.76 3.81 -41.86
N VAL A 595 31.07 2.63 -41.30
CA VAL A 595 32.14 1.73 -41.77
C VAL A 595 31.93 1.30 -43.21
N LEU A 596 30.72 0.84 -43.55
CA LEU A 596 30.37 0.45 -44.91
C LEU A 596 30.60 1.57 -45.96
N GLN A 597 30.11 2.77 -45.62
CA GLN A 597 30.27 3.94 -46.50
C GLN A 597 31.77 4.31 -46.69
N THR A 598 32.52 4.34 -45.56
CA THR A 598 33.96 4.66 -45.58
C THR A 598 34.75 3.61 -46.34
N ALA A 599 34.51 2.31 -46.08
CA ALA A 599 35.23 1.23 -46.71
C ALA A 599 34.94 1.14 -48.22
N CYS A 600 33.66 1.32 -48.64
CA CYS A 600 33.28 1.34 -50.03
C CYS A 600 33.88 2.58 -50.77
N HIS A 601 33.89 3.74 -50.10
CA HIS A 601 34.49 4.96 -50.69
C HIS A 601 35.98 4.79 -50.93
N GLU A 602 36.75 4.27 -49.98
CA GLU A 602 38.17 3.99 -50.15
C GLU A 602 38.45 2.92 -51.20
N ALA A 603 37.66 1.83 -51.18
CA ALA A 603 37.80 0.75 -52.13
C ALA A 603 37.53 1.20 -53.59
N ALA A 604 36.73 2.22 -53.83
CA ALA A 604 36.48 2.80 -55.16
C ALA A 604 37.77 3.40 -55.76
N ARG A 605 38.75 3.79 -54.93
CA ARG A 605 40.06 4.32 -55.38
C ARG A 605 41.07 3.24 -55.76
N TRP A 606 40.82 1.98 -55.36
CA TRP A 606 41.71 0.88 -55.62
C TRP A 606 41.48 0.30 -57.01
N PRO A 607 42.41 -0.51 -57.54
CA PRO A 607 42.25 -1.19 -58.80
C PRO A 607 40.92 -1.96 -58.90
N SER A 608 40.32 -1.97 -60.07
CA SER A 608 38.95 -2.47 -60.32
C SER A 608 38.68 -3.93 -59.93
N ASN A 609 39.72 -4.72 -59.71
CA ASN A 609 39.64 -6.13 -59.30
C ASN A 609 39.96 -6.35 -57.81
N THR A 610 40.27 -5.26 -57.04
CA THR A 610 40.54 -5.35 -55.60
C THR A 610 39.25 -5.27 -54.80
N LYS A 611 39.05 -6.17 -53.85
CA LYS A 611 37.86 -6.28 -53.05
C LYS A 611 38.04 -5.56 -51.70
N VAL A 612 36.94 -5.25 -51.05
CA VAL A 612 36.88 -4.83 -49.64
C VAL A 612 35.92 -5.72 -48.88
N ALA A 613 36.38 -6.29 -47.80
CA ALA A 613 35.57 -7.06 -46.88
C ALA A 613 35.18 -6.21 -45.65
N VAL A 614 33.94 -6.31 -45.21
CA VAL A 614 33.41 -5.56 -44.05
C VAL A 614 32.66 -6.52 -43.13
N ASN A 615 33.02 -6.50 -41.88
CA ASN A 615 32.39 -7.28 -40.85
C ASN A 615 30.97 -6.76 -40.54
N VAL A 616 30.00 -7.66 -40.37
CA VAL A 616 28.58 -7.34 -40.13
C VAL A 616 28.09 -8.16 -38.91
N SER A 617 27.54 -7.47 -37.93
CA SER A 617 26.99 -8.12 -36.73
C SER A 617 25.58 -8.68 -36.94
N ALA A 618 25.14 -9.62 -36.10
CA ALA A 618 23.82 -10.18 -36.13
C ALA A 618 22.73 -9.10 -35.90
N GLU A 619 22.99 -8.11 -35.08
CA GLU A 619 22.10 -6.98 -34.81
C GLU A 619 21.87 -6.10 -36.03
N GLN A 620 22.91 -5.91 -36.84
CA GLN A 620 22.79 -5.15 -38.10
C GLN A 620 21.93 -5.91 -39.14
N LEU A 621 22.14 -7.23 -39.30
CA LEU A 621 21.36 -8.07 -40.21
C LEU A 621 19.89 -8.13 -39.81
N SER A 622 19.57 -8.08 -38.55
CA SER A 622 18.21 -8.06 -38.02
C SER A 622 17.53 -6.67 -38.16
N SER A 623 18.30 -5.63 -38.52
CA SER A 623 17.77 -4.26 -38.68
C SER A 623 17.05 -4.10 -40.02
N PRO A 624 15.78 -3.61 -40.01
CA PRO A 624 15.02 -3.42 -41.29
C PRO A 624 15.68 -2.50 -42.28
N GLY A 625 16.64 -1.64 -41.86
CA GLY A 625 17.32 -0.67 -42.71
C GLY A 625 18.64 -1.14 -43.30
N PHE A 626 19.14 -2.34 -43.00
CA PHE A 626 20.49 -2.77 -43.34
C PHE A 626 20.69 -2.86 -44.88
N VAL A 627 19.77 -3.46 -45.62
CA VAL A 627 19.85 -3.55 -47.08
C VAL A 627 19.92 -2.16 -47.71
N ALA A 628 19.14 -1.21 -47.22
CA ALA A 628 19.16 0.17 -47.66
C ALA A 628 20.52 0.86 -47.37
N SER A 629 21.16 0.57 -46.22
CA SER A 629 22.49 1.07 -45.90
C SER A 629 23.55 0.54 -46.87
N VAL A 630 23.50 -0.77 -47.25
CA VAL A 630 24.36 -1.38 -48.25
C VAL A 630 24.14 -0.71 -49.62
N MET A 631 22.89 -0.58 -50.07
CA MET A 631 22.57 0.11 -51.33
C MET A 631 23.09 1.55 -51.36
N LYS A 632 22.95 2.28 -50.28
CA LYS A 632 23.44 3.64 -50.14
C LYS A 632 24.97 3.70 -50.25
N ALA A 633 25.70 2.79 -49.57
CA ALA A 633 27.13 2.72 -49.63
C ALA A 633 27.64 2.42 -51.08
N LEU A 634 27.04 1.47 -51.76
CA LEU A 634 27.35 1.16 -53.15
C LEU A 634 27.07 2.32 -54.11
N ALA A 635 25.88 2.96 -53.97
CA ALA A 635 25.48 4.09 -54.80
C ALA A 635 26.37 5.34 -54.64
N HIS A 636 26.77 5.67 -53.40
CA HIS A 636 27.59 6.84 -53.14
C HIS A 636 29.07 6.65 -53.52
N SER A 637 29.58 5.43 -53.35
CA SER A 637 31.01 5.15 -53.69
C SER A 637 31.20 4.83 -55.16
N GLY A 638 30.16 4.34 -55.86
CA GLY A 638 30.26 3.86 -57.24
C GLY A 638 31.03 2.53 -57.40
N ILE A 639 31.33 1.84 -56.29
CA ILE A 639 32.05 0.56 -56.33
C ILE A 639 31.14 -0.52 -56.93
N ALA A 640 31.71 -1.39 -57.76
CA ALA A 640 30.97 -2.53 -58.28
C ALA A 640 30.54 -3.48 -57.16
N PRO A 641 29.27 -3.91 -57.08
CA PRO A 641 28.78 -4.70 -55.93
C PRO A 641 29.57 -5.99 -55.66
N ASN A 642 30.09 -6.63 -56.70
CA ASN A 642 30.89 -7.85 -56.57
C ASN A 642 32.30 -7.63 -55.95
N ARG A 643 32.68 -6.40 -55.72
CA ARG A 643 33.91 -6.01 -55.02
C ARG A 643 33.69 -5.82 -53.50
N LEU A 644 32.44 -5.68 -53.07
CA LEU A 644 32.11 -5.67 -51.63
C LEU A 644 31.88 -7.10 -51.15
N GLU A 645 32.58 -7.50 -50.13
CA GLU A 645 32.39 -8.75 -49.40
C GLU A 645 31.86 -8.40 -48.00
N LEU A 646 30.76 -9.04 -47.56
CA LEU A 646 30.26 -8.88 -46.20
C LEU A 646 30.58 -10.14 -45.42
N GLU A 647 31.30 -9.96 -44.32
CA GLU A 647 31.74 -11.02 -43.43
C GLU A 647 30.75 -11.20 -42.28
N VAL A 648 30.24 -12.41 -42.09
CA VAL A 648 29.31 -12.78 -41.05
C VAL A 648 29.82 -13.98 -40.30
N THR A 649 29.79 -13.95 -38.97
CA THR A 649 30.23 -15.07 -38.14
C THR A 649 29.16 -16.17 -38.12
N GLU A 650 29.57 -17.39 -37.80
CA GLU A 650 28.70 -18.55 -37.65
C GLU A 650 27.56 -18.31 -36.63
N SER A 651 27.81 -17.54 -35.56
CA SER A 651 26.86 -17.23 -34.52
C SER A 651 25.59 -16.52 -34.94
N VAL A 652 25.60 -15.84 -36.10
CA VAL A 652 24.43 -15.20 -36.71
C VAL A 652 23.30 -16.20 -36.96
N PHE A 653 23.67 -17.45 -37.34
CA PHE A 653 22.71 -18.49 -37.69
C PHE A 653 22.17 -19.27 -36.50
N LEU A 654 22.76 -19.10 -35.33
CA LEU A 654 22.30 -19.72 -34.08
C LEU A 654 21.17 -18.95 -33.39
N ARG A 655 21.05 -17.64 -33.63
CA ARG A 655 20.11 -16.75 -32.94
C ARG A 655 18.74 -16.63 -33.63
N GLU A 656 18.68 -16.49 -34.97
CA GLU A 656 17.43 -16.39 -35.74
C GLU A 656 17.65 -16.77 -37.21
N VAL A 657 17.32 -17.99 -37.57
CA VAL A 657 17.64 -18.52 -38.93
C VAL A 657 16.83 -17.84 -40.04
N SER A 658 15.56 -17.45 -39.84
CA SER A 658 14.68 -17.00 -40.91
C SER A 658 14.87 -15.54 -41.32
N GLY A 659 15.06 -14.61 -40.38
CA GLY A 659 15.16 -13.17 -40.69
C GLY A 659 16.51 -12.77 -41.27
N ALA A 660 17.60 -13.27 -40.70
CA ALA A 660 18.97 -13.00 -41.17
C ALA A 660 19.19 -13.54 -42.58
N MET A 661 18.74 -14.76 -42.87
CA MET A 661 18.86 -15.36 -44.23
C MET A 661 18.15 -14.55 -45.30
N ALA A 662 16.92 -14.07 -45.02
CA ALA A 662 16.19 -13.24 -45.97
C ALA A 662 16.92 -11.91 -46.26
N THR A 663 17.55 -11.30 -45.28
CA THR A 663 18.38 -10.10 -45.43
C THR A 663 19.63 -10.38 -46.26
N LEU A 664 20.35 -11.47 -45.97
CA LEU A 664 21.52 -11.89 -46.74
C LEU A 664 21.17 -12.20 -48.22
N ASP A 665 20.05 -12.84 -48.48
CA ASP A 665 19.57 -13.08 -49.86
C ASP A 665 19.27 -11.78 -50.63
N GLN A 666 18.69 -10.77 -49.95
CA GLN A 666 18.47 -9.45 -50.58
C GLN A 666 19.80 -8.76 -50.88
N VAL A 667 20.78 -8.81 -49.97
CA VAL A 667 22.11 -8.21 -50.20
C VAL A 667 22.83 -8.93 -51.36
N ARG A 668 22.75 -10.24 -51.42
CA ARG A 668 23.31 -11.04 -52.52
C ARG A 668 22.66 -10.71 -53.86
N ALA A 669 21.35 -10.47 -53.91
CA ALA A 669 20.63 -10.04 -55.09
C ALA A 669 21.15 -8.71 -55.68
N LEU A 670 21.80 -7.86 -54.85
CA LEU A 670 22.52 -6.67 -55.29
C LEU A 670 23.84 -6.98 -55.99
N GLY A 671 24.33 -8.23 -55.91
CA GLY A 671 25.63 -8.66 -56.44
C GLY A 671 26.78 -8.61 -55.43
N VAL A 672 26.49 -8.29 -54.17
CA VAL A 672 27.47 -8.32 -53.04
C VAL A 672 27.84 -9.74 -52.73
N LYS A 673 29.08 -10.01 -52.35
CA LYS A 673 29.58 -11.32 -51.94
C LYS A 673 29.44 -11.51 -50.44
N LEU A 674 29.09 -12.74 -50.04
CA LEU A 674 29.01 -13.11 -48.65
C LEU A 674 30.19 -13.99 -48.24
N VAL A 675 30.76 -13.76 -47.11
CA VAL A 675 31.90 -14.48 -46.53
C VAL A 675 31.50 -15.00 -45.14
N LEU A 676 31.76 -16.29 -44.90
CA LEU A 676 31.52 -16.87 -43.59
C LEU A 676 32.83 -16.81 -42.79
N ASP A 677 32.75 -16.15 -41.63
CA ASP A 677 33.86 -15.87 -40.75
C ASP A 677 33.88 -16.77 -39.52
N ASP A 678 35.06 -16.93 -38.89
CA ASP A 678 35.30 -17.73 -37.66
C ASP A 678 34.79 -19.19 -37.73
N PHE A 679 34.86 -19.82 -38.92
CA PHE A 679 34.31 -21.15 -39.16
C PHE A 679 35.04 -22.24 -38.36
N GLY A 680 34.27 -23.06 -37.62
CA GLY A 680 34.74 -24.20 -36.85
C GLY A 680 34.89 -23.92 -35.35
N THR A 681 34.68 -22.70 -34.88
CA THR A 681 34.71 -22.32 -33.45
C THR A 681 33.37 -22.56 -32.74
N GLY A 682 32.30 -22.84 -33.51
CA GLY A 682 30.92 -23.02 -33.03
C GLY A 682 30.31 -24.38 -33.37
N TYR A 683 29.04 -24.55 -33.10
CA TYR A 683 28.25 -25.74 -33.47
C TYR A 683 27.79 -25.65 -34.92
N SER A 684 28.55 -26.21 -35.85
CA SER A 684 28.28 -26.15 -37.29
C SER A 684 27.08 -26.99 -37.70
N SER A 685 25.95 -26.37 -37.98
CA SER A 685 24.90 -26.99 -38.79
C SER A 685 25.20 -26.80 -40.28
N LEU A 686 25.66 -27.81 -40.96
CA LEU A 686 25.99 -27.79 -42.40
C LEU A 686 24.79 -27.33 -43.30
N GLY A 687 23.60 -27.24 -42.75
CA GLY A 687 22.38 -26.85 -43.46
C GLY A 687 22.39 -25.42 -44.00
N TYR A 688 22.88 -24.44 -43.20
CA TYR A 688 22.91 -23.04 -43.62
C TYR A 688 23.99 -22.71 -44.65
N LEU A 689 25.09 -23.47 -44.70
CA LEU A 689 26.12 -23.32 -45.72
C LEU A 689 25.55 -23.54 -47.12
N ARG A 690 24.68 -24.54 -47.27
CA ARG A 690 24.02 -24.82 -48.55
C ARG A 690 22.99 -23.80 -48.93
N MET A 691 22.28 -23.21 -47.95
CA MET A 691 21.25 -22.20 -48.18
C MET A 691 21.86 -20.80 -48.41
N GLY A 692 22.91 -20.44 -47.70
CA GLY A 692 23.47 -19.08 -47.66
C GLY A 692 24.28 -18.69 -48.91
N GLN A 693 24.69 -19.66 -49.78
CA GLN A 693 25.49 -19.46 -51.00
C GLN A 693 26.66 -18.48 -50.79
N PHE A 694 27.49 -18.78 -49.79
CA PHE A 694 28.69 -17.99 -49.47
C PHE A 694 29.72 -18.12 -50.61
N SER A 695 30.51 -17.08 -50.81
CA SER A 695 31.60 -17.06 -51.79
C SER A 695 32.92 -17.54 -51.21
N THR A 696 33.10 -17.41 -49.87
CA THR A 696 34.34 -17.67 -49.18
C THR A 696 34.07 -18.16 -47.76
N ILE A 697 34.89 -19.10 -47.27
CA ILE A 697 34.93 -19.50 -45.86
C ILE A 697 36.29 -19.09 -45.30
N LYS A 698 36.30 -18.37 -44.14
CA LYS A 698 37.51 -18.00 -43.43
C LYS A 698 37.77 -19.06 -42.33
N VAL A 699 39.01 -19.58 -42.27
CA VAL A 699 39.48 -20.54 -41.30
C VAL A 699 40.12 -19.78 -40.14
N ASP A 700 39.58 -19.95 -38.95
CA ASP A 700 40.01 -19.21 -37.77
C ASP A 700 41.50 -19.45 -37.43
N ARG A 701 42.13 -18.43 -36.90
CA ARG A 701 43.52 -18.39 -36.50
C ARG A 701 43.92 -19.58 -35.60
N SER A 702 43.06 -20.04 -34.70
CA SER A 702 43.39 -21.15 -33.77
C SER A 702 43.71 -22.45 -34.50
N PHE A 703 43.01 -22.75 -35.62
CA PHE A 703 43.26 -23.91 -36.44
C PHE A 703 44.55 -23.76 -37.26
N VAL A 704 44.81 -22.55 -37.74
CA VAL A 704 46.06 -22.24 -38.50
C VAL A 704 47.28 -22.48 -37.59
N GLN A 705 47.28 -21.92 -36.39
CA GLN A 705 48.36 -22.10 -35.43
C GLN A 705 48.46 -23.54 -34.91
N GLY A 706 47.31 -24.22 -34.72
CA GLY A 706 47.26 -25.61 -34.32
C GLY A 706 47.85 -26.55 -35.38
N ALA A 707 47.59 -26.27 -36.66
CA ALA A 707 48.11 -27.06 -37.78
C ALA A 707 49.67 -27.03 -37.86
N LEU A 708 50.25 -25.84 -37.64
CA LEU A 708 51.72 -25.71 -37.57
C LEU A 708 52.33 -26.54 -36.42
N LYS A 709 51.67 -26.52 -35.27
CA LYS A 709 52.12 -27.34 -34.09
C LYS A 709 51.89 -28.83 -34.29
N GLY A 710 51.41 -29.26 -35.43
CA GLY A 710 51.14 -30.66 -35.78
C GLY A 710 49.95 -31.26 -35.03
N ALA A 711 49.03 -30.44 -34.50
CA ALA A 711 47.80 -30.87 -33.86
C ALA A 711 46.91 -31.60 -34.90
N ARG A 712 46.72 -32.90 -34.73
CA ARG A 712 45.93 -33.74 -35.67
C ARG A 712 44.53 -33.22 -35.87
N GLU A 713 43.90 -32.71 -34.83
CA GLU A 713 42.56 -32.17 -34.87
C GLU A 713 42.49 -30.91 -35.77
N SER A 714 43.39 -29.94 -35.56
CA SER A 714 43.44 -28.70 -36.37
C SER A 714 43.69 -29.01 -37.85
N ILE A 715 44.63 -29.93 -38.17
CA ILE A 715 44.89 -30.36 -39.53
C ILE A 715 43.66 -31.03 -40.17
N ALA A 716 42.94 -31.88 -39.40
CA ALA A 716 41.74 -32.54 -39.87
C ALA A 716 40.61 -31.51 -40.14
N ILE A 717 40.43 -30.51 -39.28
CA ILE A 717 39.46 -29.45 -39.44
C ILE A 717 39.78 -28.62 -40.67
N VAL A 718 41.01 -28.12 -40.84
CA VAL A 718 41.40 -27.34 -42.04
C VAL A 718 41.11 -28.11 -43.33
N ARG A 719 41.52 -29.40 -43.39
CA ARG A 719 41.24 -30.25 -44.54
C ARG A 719 39.76 -30.44 -44.83
N ALA A 720 38.97 -30.65 -43.79
CA ALA A 720 37.53 -30.78 -43.90
C ALA A 720 36.87 -29.50 -44.45
N VAL A 721 37.31 -28.33 -43.96
CA VAL A 721 36.83 -27.03 -44.44
C VAL A 721 37.18 -26.79 -45.87
N VAL A 722 38.43 -27.08 -46.28
CA VAL A 722 38.88 -26.96 -47.68
C VAL A 722 38.06 -27.87 -48.58
N ALA A 723 37.90 -29.15 -48.23
CA ALA A 723 37.12 -30.11 -49.02
C ALA A 723 35.63 -29.71 -49.14
N LEU A 724 35.05 -29.16 -48.04
CA LEU A 724 33.71 -28.66 -48.02
C LEU A 724 33.54 -27.42 -48.93
N ALA A 725 34.46 -26.47 -48.82
CA ALA A 725 34.45 -25.26 -49.65
C ALA A 725 34.58 -25.61 -51.14
N ASP A 726 35.49 -26.51 -51.50
CA ASP A 726 35.61 -26.95 -52.87
C ASP A 726 34.38 -27.66 -53.40
N SER A 727 33.70 -28.47 -52.58
CA SER A 727 32.44 -29.14 -52.92
C SER A 727 31.27 -28.19 -53.14
N LEU A 728 31.33 -27.00 -52.52
CA LEU A 728 30.29 -25.96 -52.61
C LEU A 728 30.71 -24.79 -53.52
N GLU A 729 31.81 -24.94 -54.28
CA GLU A 729 32.35 -23.90 -55.18
C GLU A 729 32.74 -22.59 -54.45
N MET A 730 33.14 -22.68 -53.21
CA MET A 730 33.60 -21.58 -52.37
C MET A 730 35.11 -21.45 -52.36
N SER A 731 35.64 -20.27 -52.08
CA SER A 731 37.03 -20.04 -51.80
C SER A 731 37.31 -20.26 -50.31
N THR A 732 38.55 -20.49 -49.93
CA THR A 732 39.00 -20.55 -48.54
C THR A 732 40.02 -19.43 -48.27
N THR A 733 39.93 -18.78 -47.08
CA THR A 733 40.91 -17.82 -46.56
C THR A 733 41.38 -18.32 -45.21
N ALA A 734 42.68 -18.46 -45.02
CA ALA A 734 43.26 -18.78 -43.67
C ALA A 734 43.65 -17.51 -42.98
N GLU A 735 43.23 -17.37 -41.71
CA GLU A 735 43.46 -16.18 -40.92
C GLU A 735 44.63 -16.33 -39.95
N GLY A 736 45.18 -15.19 -39.50
CA GLY A 736 46.21 -15.14 -38.44
C GLY A 736 47.52 -15.76 -38.82
N VAL A 737 47.89 -15.77 -40.10
CA VAL A 737 49.18 -16.25 -40.59
C VAL A 737 50.28 -15.25 -40.18
N GLU A 738 51.21 -15.67 -39.31
CA GLU A 738 52.22 -14.79 -38.75
C GLU A 738 53.59 -14.95 -39.33
N ASN A 739 53.85 -16.09 -40.02
CA ASN A 739 55.18 -16.40 -40.56
C ASN A 739 55.04 -17.25 -41.86
N GLN A 740 56.16 -17.40 -42.56
CA GLN A 740 56.23 -18.18 -43.84
C GLN A 740 55.87 -19.66 -43.65
N GLU A 741 56.29 -20.28 -42.51
CA GLU A 741 56.06 -21.68 -42.26
C GLU A 741 54.58 -21.99 -42.12
N GLU A 742 53.83 -21.08 -41.45
CA GLU A 742 52.37 -21.15 -41.39
C GLU A 742 51.71 -21.01 -42.78
N ALA A 743 52.17 -20.06 -43.57
CA ALA A 743 51.70 -19.85 -44.91
C ALA A 743 51.89 -21.12 -45.77
N ASP A 744 53.09 -21.72 -45.76
CA ASP A 744 53.40 -22.90 -46.55
C ASP A 744 52.59 -24.13 -46.11
N ALA A 745 52.42 -24.31 -44.80
CA ALA A 745 51.66 -25.40 -44.21
C ALA A 745 50.17 -25.32 -44.63
N ILE A 746 49.59 -24.13 -44.54
CA ILE A 746 48.15 -23.91 -44.88
C ILE A 746 47.92 -24.01 -46.40
N VAL A 747 48.81 -23.50 -47.20
CA VAL A 747 48.77 -23.67 -48.66
C VAL A 747 48.87 -25.16 -49.04
N ALA A 748 49.74 -25.93 -48.37
CA ALA A 748 49.84 -27.37 -48.59
C ALA A 748 48.57 -28.13 -48.19
N LEU A 749 47.74 -27.57 -47.28
CA LEU A 749 46.42 -28.12 -46.91
C LEU A 749 45.31 -27.72 -47.88
N GLY A 750 45.60 -26.85 -48.86
CA GLY A 750 44.69 -26.47 -49.96
C GLY A 750 43.99 -25.12 -49.84
N CYS A 751 44.32 -24.30 -48.84
CA CYS A 751 43.76 -22.96 -48.71
C CYS A 751 44.23 -22.05 -49.87
N LYS A 752 43.28 -21.29 -50.44
CA LYS A 752 43.53 -20.48 -51.67
C LYS A 752 44.00 -19.06 -51.33
N LYS A 753 43.56 -18.53 -50.22
CA LYS A 753 43.87 -17.17 -49.77
C LYS A 753 44.42 -17.20 -48.34
N LEU A 754 45.19 -16.18 -47.99
CA LEU A 754 45.90 -16.05 -46.73
C LEU A 754 45.74 -14.62 -46.21
N GLN A 755 45.62 -14.50 -44.91
CA GLN A 755 45.55 -13.20 -44.19
C GLN A 755 46.31 -13.34 -42.89
N GLY A 756 47.06 -12.32 -42.52
CA GLY A 756 47.77 -12.28 -41.26
C GLY A 756 48.92 -11.29 -41.24
N TYR A 757 49.57 -11.21 -40.08
CA TYR A 757 50.67 -10.22 -39.86
C TYR A 757 51.88 -10.48 -40.77
N HIS A 758 52.03 -11.67 -41.25
CA HIS A 758 53.05 -12.02 -42.21
C HIS A 758 52.93 -11.20 -43.50
N PHE A 759 51.73 -10.93 -43.98
CA PHE A 759 51.42 -10.18 -45.19
C PHE A 759 51.23 -8.69 -44.96
N GLY A 760 50.91 -8.31 -43.74
CA GLY A 760 50.68 -6.92 -43.34
C GLY A 760 49.82 -6.79 -42.09
N ARG A 761 50.22 -5.86 -41.24
CA ARG A 761 49.34 -5.45 -40.12
C ARG A 761 48.21 -4.56 -40.66
N PRO A 762 47.09 -4.43 -39.95
CA PRO A 762 46.07 -3.44 -40.28
C PRO A 762 46.69 -2.03 -40.42
N MET A 763 46.56 -1.43 -41.57
CA MET A 763 47.20 -0.16 -41.95
C MET A 763 46.20 0.91 -42.30
N SER A 764 46.64 2.18 -42.43
CA SER A 764 45.80 3.30 -42.86
C SER A 764 45.29 3.12 -44.31
N ALA A 765 44.29 3.91 -44.72
CA ALA A 765 43.82 3.95 -46.10
C ALA A 765 44.88 4.35 -47.10
N GLU A 766 45.73 5.30 -46.69
CA GLU A 766 46.87 5.81 -47.48
C GLU A 766 47.93 4.72 -47.70
N ASP A 767 48.28 3.97 -46.63
CA ASP A 767 49.25 2.87 -46.74
C ASP A 767 48.71 1.73 -47.57
N ALA A 768 47.42 1.38 -47.44
CA ALA A 768 46.76 0.36 -48.25
C ALA A 768 46.74 0.76 -49.76
N PHE A 769 46.49 2.05 -50.04
CA PHE A 769 46.54 2.59 -51.42
C PHE A 769 48.00 2.54 -51.98
N ALA A 770 49.00 2.87 -51.15
CA ALA A 770 50.37 2.89 -51.57
C ALA A 770 50.93 1.52 -52.05
N ILE A 771 50.31 0.41 -51.63
CA ILE A 771 50.63 -0.94 -52.12
C ILE A 771 50.46 -1.03 -53.64
N PHE A 772 49.54 -0.27 -54.21
CA PHE A 772 49.24 -0.30 -55.67
C PHE A 772 50.11 0.71 -56.44
N ASP A 773 50.62 1.79 -55.83
CA ASP A 773 51.29 2.91 -56.46
C ASP A 773 52.71 2.52 -56.98
N GLY A 774 53.34 1.52 -56.38
CA GLY A 774 54.65 0.98 -56.79
C GLY A 774 54.59 -0.04 -57.94
N GLY A 775 53.46 -0.29 -58.59
CA GLY A 775 53.27 -1.30 -59.63
C GLY A 775 53.36 -2.73 -59.15
N ALA A 776 53.61 -2.98 -57.88
CA ALA A 776 53.71 -4.30 -57.26
C ALA A 776 52.35 -4.70 -56.71
N ARG A 777 51.56 -5.45 -57.48
CA ARG A 777 50.38 -6.16 -56.96
C ARG A 777 50.72 -7.31 -56.01
N ARG A 778 52.01 -7.41 -55.60
CA ARG A 778 52.49 -8.46 -54.69
C ARG A 778 53.07 -7.83 -53.45
N ILE A 779 52.62 -8.31 -52.32
CA ILE A 779 53.27 -8.02 -51.03
C ILE A 779 54.55 -8.90 -50.99
N ALA A 780 55.69 -8.26 -50.72
CA ALA A 780 56.94 -8.99 -50.54
C ALA A 780 56.78 -9.93 -49.35
N VAL A 781 56.83 -11.23 -49.62
CA VAL A 781 56.81 -12.26 -48.61
C VAL A 781 58.22 -12.28 -48.04
N GLY A 782 58.39 -11.76 -46.83
CA GLY A 782 59.63 -11.86 -46.10
C GLY A 782 60.36 -10.51 -45.83
N GLY A 783 60.30 -10.10 -44.57
CA GLY A 783 61.10 -9.12 -43.91
C GLY A 783 60.84 -9.14 -42.45
#